data_15d822a7f5845f34bf1e155ce98f844b
#
_entry.id   15d822a7f5845f34bf1e155ce98f844b
#
_cell.length_a   1.000
_cell.length_b   1.000
_cell.length_c   1.000
_cell.angle_alpha   90.00
_cell.angle_beta   90.00
_cell.angle_gamma   90.00
#
_symmetry.space_group_name_H-M   'P 1'
#
loop_
_entity.id
_entity.type
_entity.pdbx_description
1 polymer ?
#
loop_
_entity_poly.entity_id
_entity_poly.type
_entity_poly.pdbx_seq_one_letter_code
_entity_poly.pdbx_strand_id
1 'polypeptide(L)'
;MVFNNSLLLGSGGQGGGQGSFDTTLIGNSILLNGSDTYLTRTPSAGNRTRWTLAWWFQLNSISTEMAFFSANTSTNEFRIAFEATGQLMVQDDNASMNMITSALLRDIGWYHCIVSYDSNQSVASDRVRVYINGEQQALTAGSAAEPSSGGETFWNNNQANEIGRRSRTTSVYMNAYMTQICFLNADSIQNGDVSVSDFLDTFTLGTNGSQFIPKKNSEIAALATTAGGNSFCLDFANSSDLGNDISSNNNDFATDGTGSTITAANQTLHTPSLSYPIFNALCPTFTGAGTWSEGNTKIVATTESTEAITTLPPISTGKYYYQWVFTDNASSGNCSSGMTPISNWNGKGFSEFASGDIFYADHRNQVFRKGSTTVSSILGSSGTYALCFDLDEGKVWVGLVDTSDGSIDWYNSSGGTTGDPANGNNPTATFTANTPMVPFTSMGKAAGTSWTMDWNFGQFGFGNSAVPTGFEQITSAKVAAPDYQGIDYFDATLYEGNGTGQRVGDFVPFTDVGTISQSVAFNAADEDELRIASSVSTNPTNVQKKTVSCWLKPLEARENWIIVGNGGSDNSERIYGDSTGRIQYMTRDGDLEAHVMTTGSFLADPSQWVHVVVALDYTDNTSRASADTVKIYVNGVRQTDLAATTYPVNNMNAQAYINKASTEQIIGCHPDFHAASDHANMYYAEYFMV
;
A
#
# COMPACT_ATOMS: atom_id res chain seq x y z
N MET A 1 -0.27 8.65 -0.21
CA MET A 1 0.74 8.20 0.78
C MET A 1 0.06 7.07 1.53
N VAL A 2 0.51 5.86 1.31
CA VAL A 2 0.03 4.75 2.14
C VAL A 2 0.53 5.06 3.53
N PHE A 3 -0.35 5.42 4.46
CA PHE A 3 -0.01 5.32 5.88
C PHE A 3 0.09 3.83 6.19
N ASN A 4 1.19 3.24 5.77
CA ASN A 4 1.57 1.92 6.17
C ASN A 4 1.77 1.98 7.68
N ASN A 5 1.14 1.10 8.44
CA ASN A 5 1.43 0.95 9.88
C ASN A 5 2.94 0.78 10.14
N SER A 6 3.66 0.18 9.21
CA SER A 6 5.13 0.10 9.27
C SER A 6 5.82 1.46 9.12
N LEU A 7 5.20 2.43 8.49
CA LEU A 7 5.70 3.81 8.42
C LEU A 7 5.57 4.53 9.76
N LEU A 8 4.46 4.32 10.45
CA LEU A 8 4.29 4.79 11.82
C LEU A 8 5.25 4.09 12.78
N LEU A 9 5.50 2.80 12.57
CA LEU A 9 6.44 2.01 13.38
C LEU A 9 7.91 2.36 13.09
N GLY A 10 8.26 2.73 11.85
CA GLY A 10 9.64 3.06 11.47
C GLY A 10 10.02 4.52 11.55
N SER A 11 9.06 5.44 11.62
CA SER A 11 9.31 6.89 11.66
C SER A 11 9.61 7.43 13.06
N GLY A 12 10.21 6.64 13.93
CA GLY A 12 10.82 7.11 15.18
C GLY A 12 12.00 8.04 14.93
N GLY A 13 11.88 8.92 13.94
CA GLY A 13 12.82 9.96 13.62
C GLY A 13 12.98 10.90 14.81
N GLN A 14 14.21 11.19 15.15
CA GLN A 14 14.64 12.06 16.23
C GLN A 14 14.01 13.46 16.15
N GLY A 15 12.86 13.62 16.74
CA GLY A 15 12.20 14.90 16.96
C GLY A 15 11.69 14.98 18.39
N GLY A 16 12.51 15.57 19.26
CA GLY A 16 12.09 16.15 20.55
C GLY A 16 11.41 15.23 21.56
N GLY A 17 12.16 14.42 22.30
CA GLY A 17 11.77 14.04 23.67
C GLY A 17 10.94 12.75 23.84
N GLN A 18 10.55 12.05 22.82
CA GLN A 18 10.00 10.68 22.87
C GLN A 18 11.13 9.70 22.49
N GLY A 19 11.24 8.58 23.19
CA GLY A 19 12.24 7.55 22.88
C GLY A 19 12.13 7.08 21.43
N SER A 20 13.28 6.80 20.78
CA SER A 20 13.27 6.19 19.44
C SER A 20 12.58 4.83 19.49
N PHE A 21 11.75 4.53 18.50
CA PHE A 21 11.17 3.19 18.34
C PHE A 21 12.29 2.15 18.16
N ASP A 22 12.19 1.05 18.88
CA ASP A 22 13.17 -0.05 18.81
C ASP A 22 12.93 -0.87 17.52
N THR A 23 13.73 -0.62 16.49
CA THR A 23 13.67 -1.33 15.22
C THR A 23 14.14 -2.80 15.31
N THR A 24 14.60 -3.26 16.48
CA THR A 24 15.12 -4.61 16.70
C THR A 24 14.13 -5.56 17.37
N LEU A 25 12.89 -5.13 17.63
CA LEU A 25 11.88 -5.96 18.30
C LEU A 25 11.59 -7.26 17.54
N ILE A 26 11.49 -7.17 16.22
CA ILE A 26 11.37 -8.31 15.30
C ILE A 26 12.48 -8.18 14.25
N GLY A 27 13.41 -9.12 14.24
CA GLY A 27 14.59 -9.07 13.35
C GLY A 27 14.36 -9.67 11.97
N ASN A 28 13.48 -10.66 11.85
CA ASN A 28 13.30 -11.43 10.63
C ASN A 28 11.82 -11.72 10.34
N SER A 29 11.54 -11.94 9.07
CA SER A 29 10.27 -12.49 8.58
C SER A 29 10.53 -13.57 7.53
N ILE A 30 9.50 -14.34 7.20
CA ILE A 30 9.48 -15.24 6.05
C ILE A 30 8.67 -14.63 4.92
N LEU A 31 9.19 -14.74 3.70
CA LEU A 31 8.47 -14.40 2.48
C LEU A 31 7.84 -15.66 1.88
N LEU A 32 6.53 -15.70 1.82
CA LEU A 32 5.74 -16.72 1.12
C LEU A 32 5.35 -16.21 -0.26
N ASN A 33 5.65 -16.97 -1.30
CA ASN A 33 5.67 -16.50 -2.69
C ASN A 33 4.35 -16.66 -3.47
N GLY A 34 3.32 -17.20 -2.83
CA GLY A 34 2.00 -17.39 -3.46
C GLY A 34 1.89 -18.59 -4.40
N SER A 35 2.90 -19.46 -4.49
CA SER A 35 2.90 -20.57 -5.45
C SER A 35 3.26 -21.93 -4.88
N ASP A 36 4.30 -22.02 -4.05
CA ASP A 36 4.84 -23.31 -3.60
C ASP A 36 5.55 -23.24 -2.24
N THR A 37 5.48 -22.11 -1.51
CA THR A 37 6.09 -21.95 -0.21
C THR A 37 5.05 -22.13 0.91
N TYR A 38 5.30 -23.06 1.82
CA TYR A 38 4.49 -23.29 3.01
C TYR A 38 5.25 -24.12 4.06
N LEU A 39 4.83 -24.01 5.32
CA LEU A 39 5.36 -24.81 6.43
C LEU A 39 4.31 -25.84 6.84
N THR A 40 4.76 -26.99 7.32
CA THR A 40 3.86 -28.07 7.73
C THR A 40 4.32 -28.73 9.02
N ARG A 41 3.37 -29.12 9.87
CA ARG A 41 3.59 -29.90 11.07
C ARG A 41 2.37 -30.76 11.39
N THR A 42 2.58 -32.01 11.82
CA THR A 42 1.49 -32.85 12.35
C THR A 42 1.63 -32.90 13.85
N PRO A 43 0.83 -32.14 14.63
CA PRO A 43 0.86 -32.19 16.07
C PRO A 43 0.22 -33.45 16.60
N SER A 44 0.45 -33.81 17.88
CA SER A 44 -0.48 -34.64 18.61
C SER A 44 -1.79 -33.90 18.84
N ALA A 45 -2.89 -34.61 19.12
CA ALA A 45 -4.15 -33.94 19.43
C ALA A 45 -3.98 -33.08 20.72
N GLY A 46 -4.22 -31.79 20.57
CA GLY A 46 -4.21 -30.81 21.65
C GLY A 46 -5.59 -30.35 22.06
N ASN A 47 -5.68 -29.19 22.68
CA ASN A 47 -6.96 -28.58 23.00
C ASN A 47 -7.57 -27.99 21.71
N ARG A 48 -8.69 -28.53 21.27
CA ARG A 48 -9.39 -28.18 20.04
C ARG A 48 -10.59 -27.28 20.27
N THR A 49 -10.97 -27.10 21.54
CA THR A 49 -12.11 -26.27 21.96
C THR A 49 -11.68 -24.90 22.45
N ARG A 50 -10.38 -24.71 22.73
CA ARG A 50 -9.84 -23.46 23.24
C ARG A 50 -8.39 -23.27 22.80
N TRP A 51 -8.08 -22.15 22.15
CA TRP A 51 -6.74 -21.79 21.69
C TRP A 51 -6.70 -20.34 21.23
N THR A 52 -5.48 -19.77 21.12
CA THR A 52 -5.22 -18.47 20.51
C THR A 52 -4.08 -18.57 19.51
N LEU A 53 -4.20 -17.90 18.38
CA LEU A 53 -3.21 -17.77 17.33
C LEU A 53 -3.01 -16.30 17.02
N ALA A 54 -1.76 -15.84 17.04
CA ALA A 54 -1.37 -14.46 16.77
C ALA A 54 -0.20 -14.40 15.79
N TRP A 55 -0.21 -13.45 14.86
CA TRP A 55 0.87 -13.29 13.88
C TRP A 55 0.90 -11.88 13.29
N TRP A 56 2.07 -11.46 12.81
CA TRP A 56 2.22 -10.31 11.93
C TRP A 56 2.26 -10.77 10.48
N PHE A 57 1.65 -9.98 9.59
CA PHE A 57 1.70 -10.22 8.15
C PHE A 57 1.62 -8.93 7.34
N GLN A 58 2.18 -8.98 6.13
CA GLN A 58 2.00 -7.97 5.09
C GLN A 58 1.66 -8.66 3.79
N LEU A 59 0.51 -8.33 3.22
CA LEU A 59 0.05 -8.90 1.95
C LEU A 59 0.80 -8.26 0.77
N ASN A 60 1.21 -9.07 -0.19
CA ASN A 60 1.82 -8.60 -1.43
C ASN A 60 0.78 -8.40 -2.55
N SER A 61 -0.42 -8.93 -2.37
CA SER A 61 -1.57 -8.81 -3.25
C SER A 61 -2.85 -8.87 -2.43
N ILE A 62 -3.90 -8.20 -2.87
CA ILE A 62 -5.21 -8.18 -2.21
C ILE A 62 -6.33 -8.67 -3.15
N SER A 63 -5.99 -9.23 -4.31
CA SER A 63 -6.96 -9.58 -5.36
C SER A 63 -7.37 -11.05 -5.42
N THR A 64 -6.78 -11.91 -4.59
CA THR A 64 -7.02 -13.36 -4.60
C THR A 64 -7.17 -13.93 -3.21
N GLU A 65 -7.93 -15.02 -3.08
CA GLU A 65 -7.96 -15.81 -1.84
C GLU A 65 -6.57 -16.33 -1.48
N MET A 66 -6.17 -16.22 -0.22
CA MET A 66 -4.91 -16.71 0.32
C MET A 66 -5.13 -17.33 1.70
N ALA A 67 -4.48 -18.45 2.00
CA ALA A 67 -4.62 -19.13 3.28
C ALA A 67 -3.42 -18.89 4.19
N PHE A 68 -3.65 -18.27 5.35
CA PHE A 68 -2.64 -18.13 6.41
C PHE A 68 -2.37 -19.46 7.10
N PHE A 69 -3.45 -20.12 7.54
CA PHE A 69 -3.39 -21.37 8.31
C PHE A 69 -4.46 -22.32 7.81
N SER A 70 -4.10 -23.60 7.73
CA SER A 70 -5.07 -24.63 7.39
C SER A 70 -4.73 -25.99 8.01
N ALA A 71 -5.76 -26.80 8.19
CA ALA A 71 -5.67 -28.22 8.50
C ALA A 71 -6.87 -28.92 7.86
N ASN A 72 -6.70 -30.13 7.32
CA ASN A 72 -7.79 -30.81 6.66
C ASN A 72 -7.78 -32.32 6.83
N THR A 73 -8.96 -32.90 6.63
CA THR A 73 -9.14 -34.28 6.25
C THR A 73 -9.58 -34.35 4.78
N SER A 74 -9.88 -35.53 4.26
CA SER A 74 -10.35 -35.67 2.87
C SER A 74 -11.64 -34.89 2.58
N THR A 75 -12.47 -34.61 3.60
CA THR A 75 -13.80 -34.00 3.44
C THR A 75 -13.97 -32.66 4.13
N ASN A 76 -13.26 -32.42 5.22
CA ASN A 76 -13.46 -31.28 6.10
C ASN A 76 -12.16 -30.49 6.28
N GLU A 77 -12.27 -29.18 6.49
CA GLU A 77 -11.11 -28.31 6.69
C GLU A 77 -11.31 -27.28 7.82
N PHE A 78 -10.19 -26.87 8.40
CA PHE A 78 -10.02 -25.61 9.10
C PHE A 78 -9.21 -24.69 8.22
N ARG A 79 -9.55 -23.41 8.17
CA ARG A 79 -8.71 -22.38 7.57
C ARG A 79 -8.91 -21.00 8.19
N ILE A 80 -7.83 -20.25 8.25
CA ILE A 80 -7.85 -18.82 8.40
C ILE A 80 -7.30 -18.26 7.08
N ALA A 81 -8.11 -17.46 6.40
CA ALA A 81 -7.83 -17.03 5.05
C ALA A 81 -8.10 -15.51 4.86
N PHE A 82 -7.37 -14.92 3.93
CA PHE A 82 -7.71 -13.65 3.33
C PHE A 82 -8.57 -13.95 2.10
N GLU A 83 -9.73 -13.33 2.03
CA GLU A 83 -10.65 -13.46 0.91
C GLU A 83 -10.39 -12.40 -0.16
N ALA A 84 -10.70 -12.70 -1.42
CA ALA A 84 -10.55 -11.73 -2.52
C ALA A 84 -11.38 -10.44 -2.33
N THR A 85 -12.37 -10.48 -1.44
CA THR A 85 -13.17 -9.31 -1.02
C THR A 85 -12.41 -8.35 -0.09
N GLY A 86 -11.24 -8.75 0.41
CA GLY A 86 -10.46 -7.98 1.38
C GLY A 86 -10.72 -8.34 2.85
N GLN A 87 -11.51 -9.35 3.12
CA GLN A 87 -11.92 -9.76 4.47
C GLN A 87 -11.06 -10.92 4.99
N LEU A 88 -10.94 -11.02 6.31
CA LEU A 88 -10.41 -12.22 6.96
C LEU A 88 -11.56 -13.18 7.27
N MET A 89 -11.35 -14.45 6.96
CA MET A 89 -12.29 -15.53 7.24
C MET A 89 -11.66 -16.55 8.20
N VAL A 90 -12.45 -17.00 9.17
CA VAL A 90 -12.13 -18.14 10.05
C VAL A 90 -13.18 -19.19 9.81
N GLN A 91 -12.80 -20.32 9.23
CA GLN A 91 -13.69 -21.43 8.90
C GLN A 91 -13.22 -22.73 9.55
N ASP A 92 -14.17 -23.52 10.04
CA ASP A 92 -13.94 -24.91 10.45
C ASP A 92 -15.22 -25.74 10.25
N ASP A 93 -15.12 -26.79 9.43
CA ASP A 93 -16.26 -27.63 9.09
C ASP A 93 -16.70 -28.49 10.28
N ASN A 94 -15.79 -28.90 11.18
CA ASN A 94 -16.13 -29.73 12.36
C ASN A 94 -16.81 -28.91 13.46
N ALA A 95 -16.35 -27.68 13.68
CA ALA A 95 -16.98 -26.72 14.59
C ALA A 95 -18.23 -26.06 14.00
N SER A 96 -18.56 -26.35 12.74
CA SER A 96 -19.65 -25.74 11.96
C SER A 96 -19.55 -24.22 11.92
N MET A 97 -18.36 -23.73 11.69
CA MET A 97 -17.99 -22.31 11.80
C MET A 97 -17.60 -21.74 10.44
N ASN A 98 -18.11 -20.56 10.11
CA ASN A 98 -17.59 -19.71 9.06
C ASN A 98 -17.85 -18.23 9.45
N MET A 99 -16.84 -17.57 9.97
CA MET A 99 -16.91 -16.21 10.47
C MET A 99 -16.04 -15.31 9.61
N ILE A 100 -16.59 -14.18 9.15
CA ILE A 100 -15.94 -13.24 8.26
C ILE A 100 -15.90 -11.87 8.95
N THR A 101 -14.76 -11.20 8.91
CA THR A 101 -14.63 -9.83 9.44
C THR A 101 -15.46 -8.85 8.62
N SER A 102 -16.05 -7.86 9.29
CA SER A 102 -16.67 -6.72 8.59
C SER A 102 -15.61 -5.78 8.00
N ALA A 103 -14.45 -5.69 8.64
CA ALA A 103 -13.35 -4.86 8.16
C ALA A 103 -12.70 -5.44 6.90
N LEU A 104 -12.29 -4.54 6.01
CA LEU A 104 -11.62 -4.85 4.76
C LEU A 104 -10.16 -4.41 4.82
N LEU A 105 -9.25 -5.36 4.59
CA LEU A 105 -7.83 -5.08 4.42
C LEU A 105 -7.59 -4.69 2.96
N ARG A 106 -7.27 -3.44 2.71
CA ARG A 106 -7.16 -2.90 1.34
C ARG A 106 -5.80 -2.28 1.02
N ASP A 107 -4.86 -2.38 1.93
CA ASP A 107 -3.50 -1.94 1.69
C ASP A 107 -2.48 -3.08 1.85
N ILE A 108 -1.24 -2.81 1.47
CA ILE A 108 -0.10 -3.70 1.57
C ILE A 108 0.80 -3.36 2.76
N GLY A 109 0.21 -2.85 3.85
CA GLY A 109 0.90 -2.58 5.10
C GLY A 109 1.07 -3.81 5.99
N TRP A 110 1.84 -3.64 7.08
CA TRP A 110 1.93 -4.64 8.12
C TRP A 110 0.69 -4.61 9.01
N TYR A 111 0.13 -5.79 9.25
CA TYR A 111 -0.98 -6.02 10.16
C TYR A 111 -0.60 -7.04 11.22
N HIS A 112 -1.09 -6.83 12.43
CA HIS A 112 -1.11 -7.86 13.47
C HIS A 112 -2.52 -8.45 13.55
N CYS A 113 -2.61 -9.77 13.56
CA CYS A 113 -3.89 -10.45 13.75
C CYS A 113 -3.83 -11.39 14.94
N ILE A 114 -4.91 -11.42 15.72
CA ILE A 114 -5.15 -12.44 16.75
C ILE A 114 -6.49 -13.10 16.44
N VAL A 115 -6.49 -14.42 16.38
CA VAL A 115 -7.72 -15.22 16.38
C VAL A 115 -7.74 -16.02 17.68
N SER A 116 -8.74 -15.76 18.51
CA SER A 116 -8.94 -16.48 19.76
C SER A 116 -10.25 -17.27 19.69
N TYR A 117 -10.16 -18.56 19.97
CA TYR A 117 -11.26 -19.52 19.92
C TYR A 117 -11.52 -20.11 21.30
N ASP A 118 -12.79 -20.08 21.74
CA ASP A 118 -13.25 -20.78 22.93
C ASP A 118 -14.72 -21.18 22.76
N SER A 119 -14.94 -22.40 22.25
CA SER A 119 -16.29 -22.91 22.00
C SER A 119 -17.10 -23.21 23.26
N ASN A 120 -16.51 -23.14 24.45
CA ASN A 120 -17.18 -23.34 25.74
C ASN A 120 -17.91 -22.07 26.21
N GLN A 121 -17.75 -20.95 25.54
CA GLN A 121 -18.49 -19.72 25.86
C GLN A 121 -20.00 -19.93 25.70
N SER A 122 -20.77 -19.40 26.67
CA SER A 122 -22.22 -19.52 26.69
C SER A 122 -22.90 -18.78 25.54
N VAL A 123 -22.35 -17.62 25.18
CA VAL A 123 -22.82 -16.78 24.06
C VAL A 123 -22.10 -17.19 22.79
N ALA A 124 -22.84 -17.51 21.74
CA ALA A 124 -22.26 -18.05 20.50
C ALA A 124 -21.32 -17.05 19.81
N SER A 125 -21.66 -15.76 19.78
CA SER A 125 -20.83 -14.70 19.21
C SER A 125 -19.51 -14.48 19.97
N ASP A 126 -19.38 -14.96 21.19
CA ASP A 126 -18.15 -14.87 21.99
C ASP A 126 -17.18 -16.03 21.76
N ARG A 127 -17.60 -17.09 21.03
CA ARG A 127 -16.78 -18.29 20.81
C ARG A 127 -15.59 -18.06 19.87
N VAL A 128 -15.70 -17.09 18.97
CA VAL A 128 -14.59 -16.64 18.12
C VAL A 128 -14.45 -15.13 18.25
N ARG A 129 -13.21 -14.69 18.48
CA ARG A 129 -12.86 -13.27 18.43
C ARG A 129 -11.66 -13.08 17.52
N VAL A 130 -11.74 -12.08 16.66
CA VAL A 130 -10.66 -11.67 15.77
C VAL A 130 -10.27 -10.24 16.16
N TYR A 131 -8.96 -10.02 16.32
CA TYR A 131 -8.41 -8.69 16.55
C TYR A 131 -7.46 -8.37 15.42
N ILE A 132 -7.55 -7.17 14.88
CA ILE A 132 -6.61 -6.66 13.87
C ILE A 132 -6.00 -5.37 14.43
N ASN A 133 -4.67 -5.33 14.49
CA ASN A 133 -3.93 -4.21 15.08
C ASN A 133 -4.42 -3.84 16.50
N GLY A 134 -4.73 -4.86 17.31
CA GLY A 134 -5.20 -4.69 18.69
C GLY A 134 -6.69 -4.43 18.86
N GLU A 135 -7.44 -4.17 17.79
CA GLU A 135 -8.87 -3.85 17.83
C GLU A 135 -9.72 -5.07 17.51
N GLN A 136 -10.73 -5.34 18.34
CA GLN A 136 -11.67 -6.44 18.11
C GLN A 136 -12.57 -6.14 16.92
N GLN A 137 -12.62 -7.09 15.99
CA GLN A 137 -13.41 -6.97 14.77
C GLN A 137 -14.84 -7.47 14.95
N ALA A 138 -15.78 -6.78 14.35
CA ALA A 138 -17.13 -7.30 14.16
C ALA A 138 -17.08 -8.47 13.17
N LEU A 139 -17.76 -9.56 13.52
CA LEU A 139 -17.81 -10.78 12.70
C LEU A 139 -19.24 -11.00 12.21
N THR A 140 -19.35 -11.42 10.97
CA THR A 140 -20.61 -11.90 10.38
C THR A 140 -20.50 -13.37 10.04
N ALA A 141 -21.57 -14.11 10.23
CA ALA A 141 -21.63 -15.49 9.79
C ALA A 141 -21.71 -15.54 8.25
N GLY A 142 -20.79 -16.26 7.62
CA GLY A 142 -20.82 -16.55 6.18
C GLY A 142 -21.84 -17.64 5.84
N SER A 143 -21.42 -18.66 5.12
CA SER A 143 -22.28 -19.79 4.71
C SER A 143 -22.66 -20.75 5.86
N ALA A 144 -21.98 -20.69 6.99
CA ALA A 144 -22.24 -21.48 8.19
C ALA A 144 -22.57 -20.56 9.38
N ALA A 145 -23.07 -21.16 10.46
CA ALA A 145 -23.40 -20.42 11.68
C ALA A 145 -22.15 -20.09 12.51
N GLU A 146 -22.35 -19.41 13.63
CA GLU A 146 -21.38 -19.30 14.70
C GLU A 146 -20.97 -20.69 15.24
N PRO A 147 -19.77 -20.85 15.82
CA PRO A 147 -19.31 -22.14 16.32
C PRO A 147 -20.31 -22.79 17.28
N SER A 148 -20.50 -24.10 17.16
CA SER A 148 -21.30 -24.87 18.12
C SER A 148 -20.66 -24.87 19.51
N SER A 149 -21.48 -24.97 20.57
CA SER A 149 -20.96 -25.10 21.93
C SER A 149 -20.17 -26.40 22.08
N GLY A 150 -18.95 -26.34 22.60
CA GLY A 150 -18.03 -27.45 22.67
C GLY A 150 -17.50 -27.92 21.31
N GLY A 151 -17.70 -27.15 20.24
CA GLY A 151 -17.20 -27.48 18.91
C GLY A 151 -15.67 -27.61 18.91
N GLU A 152 -15.15 -28.67 18.33
CA GLU A 152 -13.72 -28.97 18.22
C GLU A 152 -13.24 -28.58 16.83
N THR A 153 -12.14 -27.80 16.71
CA THR A 153 -11.54 -27.45 15.43
C THR A 153 -10.68 -28.57 14.85
N PHE A 154 -10.46 -28.56 13.52
CA PHE A 154 -9.43 -29.40 12.89
C PHE A 154 -8.01 -28.91 13.17
N TRP A 155 -7.83 -27.62 13.42
CA TRP A 155 -6.57 -27.09 13.90
C TRP A 155 -6.22 -27.68 15.27
N ASN A 156 -4.93 -27.90 15.50
CA ASN A 156 -4.43 -28.52 16.73
C ASN A 156 -4.93 -29.98 16.96
N ASN A 157 -5.23 -30.68 15.90
CA ASN A 157 -5.57 -32.12 15.91
C ASN A 157 -4.40 -32.92 15.29
N ASN A 158 -4.45 -34.25 15.43
CA ASN A 158 -3.50 -35.17 14.78
C ASN A 158 -3.71 -35.20 13.24
N GLN A 159 -3.54 -34.07 12.62
CA GLN A 159 -3.61 -33.81 11.18
C GLN A 159 -2.49 -32.86 10.79
N ALA A 160 -2.08 -32.85 9.53
CA ALA A 160 -1.14 -31.84 9.06
C ALA A 160 -1.74 -30.43 9.23
N ASN A 161 -1.06 -29.59 10.01
CA ASN A 161 -1.33 -28.17 10.15
C ASN A 161 -0.34 -27.45 9.22
N GLU A 162 -0.85 -26.61 8.34
CA GLU A 162 -0.06 -25.90 7.34
C GLU A 162 -0.15 -24.41 7.54
N ILE A 163 0.96 -23.71 7.32
CA ILE A 163 1.08 -22.27 7.33
C ILE A 163 1.46 -21.82 5.92
N GLY A 164 0.66 -20.94 5.33
CA GLY A 164 0.93 -20.39 4.01
C GLY A 164 0.32 -21.16 2.84
N ARG A 165 -0.47 -22.20 3.11
CA ARG A 165 -1.20 -22.94 2.07
C ARG A 165 -2.56 -23.41 2.57
N ARG A 166 -3.52 -23.53 1.65
CA ARG A 166 -4.77 -24.24 1.91
C ARG A 166 -4.56 -25.73 1.64
N SER A 167 -4.50 -26.53 2.70
CA SER A 167 -4.14 -27.95 2.64
C SER A 167 -5.10 -28.79 1.79
N ARG A 168 -6.40 -28.44 1.75
CA ARG A 168 -7.42 -29.13 0.95
C ARG A 168 -7.33 -28.86 -0.54
N THR A 169 -6.88 -27.69 -0.92
CA THR A 169 -6.77 -27.23 -2.32
C THR A 169 -5.36 -26.72 -2.54
N THR A 170 -4.48 -27.57 -3.04
CA THR A 170 -3.04 -27.32 -3.17
C THR A 170 -2.66 -26.23 -4.19
N SER A 171 -3.58 -25.40 -4.60
CA SER A 171 -3.38 -24.27 -5.50
C SER A 171 -3.62 -22.89 -4.84
N VAL A 172 -3.99 -22.85 -3.55
CA VAL A 172 -4.23 -21.61 -2.81
C VAL A 172 -3.09 -21.43 -1.81
N TYR A 173 -2.14 -20.58 -2.17
CA TYR A 173 -0.97 -20.26 -1.38
C TYR A 173 -1.01 -18.82 -0.87
N MET A 174 -0.31 -18.54 0.23
CA MET A 174 -0.11 -17.21 0.76
C MET A 174 0.95 -16.46 -0.04
N ASN A 175 0.66 -15.25 -0.47
CA ASN A 175 1.61 -14.30 -1.03
C ASN A 175 1.75 -13.12 -0.06
N ALA A 176 2.65 -13.28 0.91
CA ALA A 176 2.81 -12.33 2.01
C ALA A 176 4.17 -12.48 2.70
N TYR A 177 4.55 -11.43 3.42
CA TYR A 177 5.51 -11.55 4.50
C TYR A 177 4.78 -11.96 5.78
N MET A 178 5.37 -12.86 6.57
CA MET A 178 4.83 -13.27 7.87
C MET A 178 5.96 -13.32 8.91
N THR A 179 5.63 -12.99 10.16
CA THR A 179 6.58 -13.09 11.28
C THR A 179 5.87 -13.21 12.61
N GLN A 180 6.64 -13.59 13.64
CA GLN A 180 6.17 -13.72 15.02
C GLN A 180 4.85 -14.49 15.12
N ILE A 181 4.82 -15.68 14.51
CA ILE A 181 3.64 -16.54 14.54
C ILE A 181 3.61 -17.29 15.85
N CYS A 182 2.65 -17.01 16.71
CA CYS A 182 2.49 -17.60 18.04
C CYS A 182 1.16 -18.34 18.15
N PHE A 183 1.21 -19.60 18.55
CA PHE A 183 0.05 -20.41 18.87
C PHE A 183 0.08 -20.82 20.34
N LEU A 184 -1.05 -20.63 21.03
CA LEU A 184 -1.23 -20.99 22.43
C LEU A 184 -2.30 -22.09 22.54
N ASN A 185 -1.87 -23.26 23.00
CA ASN A 185 -2.74 -24.41 23.20
C ASN A 185 -3.47 -24.28 24.54
N ALA A 186 -4.76 -24.33 24.53
CA ALA A 186 -5.66 -24.24 25.70
C ALA A 186 -5.84 -22.85 26.32
N ASP A 187 -5.23 -21.78 25.77
CA ASP A 187 -5.39 -20.42 26.28
C ASP A 187 -6.22 -19.56 25.32
N SER A 188 -7.16 -18.79 25.87
CA SER A 188 -8.02 -17.89 25.09
C SER A 188 -8.21 -16.54 25.78
N ILE A 189 -8.47 -15.49 24.96
CA ILE A 189 -8.82 -14.15 25.44
C ILE A 189 -10.19 -14.19 26.14
N GLN A 190 -11.13 -14.97 25.64
CA GLN A 190 -12.48 -15.10 26.17
C GLN A 190 -12.50 -15.65 27.59
N ASN A 191 -11.57 -16.55 27.93
CA ASN A 191 -11.44 -17.14 29.25
C ASN A 191 -10.57 -16.29 30.21
N GLY A 192 -9.90 -15.24 29.68
CA GLY A 192 -8.99 -14.39 30.46
C GLY A 192 -7.62 -15.03 30.72
N ASP A 193 -7.23 -16.08 29.97
CA ASP A 193 -5.92 -16.71 30.07
C ASP A 193 -4.83 -15.78 29.54
N VAL A 194 -5.16 -15.06 28.45
CA VAL A 194 -4.32 -14.05 27.79
C VAL A 194 -5.17 -12.84 27.37
N SER A 195 -4.51 -11.75 27.05
CA SER A 195 -5.10 -10.49 26.59
C SER A 195 -4.39 -9.98 25.34
N VAL A 196 -4.95 -8.99 24.67
CA VAL A 196 -4.32 -8.34 23.51
C VAL A 196 -2.95 -7.74 23.88
N SER A 197 -2.84 -7.17 25.10
CA SER A 197 -1.58 -6.58 25.60
C SER A 197 -0.48 -7.61 25.89
N ASP A 198 -0.76 -8.91 25.87
CA ASP A 198 0.27 -9.94 25.93
C ASP A 198 0.99 -10.12 24.59
N PHE A 199 0.33 -9.81 23.49
CA PHE A 199 0.87 -9.95 22.13
C PHE A 199 1.40 -8.63 21.55
N LEU A 200 0.86 -7.51 21.97
CA LEU A 200 1.21 -6.18 21.50
C LEU A 200 1.62 -5.27 22.65
N ASP A 201 2.57 -4.42 22.38
CA ASP A 201 2.88 -3.30 23.27
C ASP A 201 2.25 -2.03 22.74
N THR A 202 2.37 -0.95 23.50
CA THR A 202 1.82 0.35 23.14
C THR A 202 2.93 1.38 23.11
N PHE A 203 3.08 2.06 22.00
CA PHE A 203 4.00 3.18 21.84
C PHE A 203 3.19 4.48 21.79
N THR A 204 3.51 5.41 22.68
CA THR A 204 2.87 6.72 22.71
C THR A 204 3.58 7.65 21.75
N LEU A 205 2.86 8.15 20.76
CA LEU A 205 3.31 9.13 19.79
C LEU A 205 2.64 10.47 20.09
N GLY A 206 3.44 11.52 20.29
CA GLY A 206 2.91 12.85 20.56
C GLY A 206 2.10 12.96 21.86
N THR A 207 1.16 13.90 21.91
CA THR A 207 0.32 14.18 23.09
C THR A 207 -1.01 13.44 23.08
N ASN A 208 -1.47 12.92 21.96
CA ASN A 208 -2.85 12.46 21.76
C ASN A 208 -3.00 11.05 21.20
N GLY A 209 -1.94 10.31 20.95
CA GLY A 209 -2.06 9.00 20.34
C GLY A 209 -1.17 7.92 20.95
N SER A 210 -1.68 6.70 20.98
CA SER A 210 -0.89 5.49 21.21
C SER A 210 -1.12 4.52 20.08
N GLN A 211 -0.07 3.84 19.67
CA GLN A 211 -0.11 2.83 18.62
C GLN A 211 0.31 1.48 19.17
N PHE A 212 -0.35 0.42 18.74
CA PHE A 212 0.10 -0.92 19.02
C PHE A 212 1.36 -1.24 18.21
N ILE A 213 2.38 -1.73 18.90
CA ILE A 213 3.67 -2.11 18.32
C ILE A 213 3.99 -3.57 18.65
N PRO A 214 4.93 -4.21 17.93
CA PRO A 214 5.40 -5.54 18.26
C PRO A 214 6.03 -5.60 19.65
N LYS A 215 5.86 -6.73 20.31
CA LYS A 215 6.70 -7.15 21.43
C LYS A 215 7.94 -7.88 20.93
N LYS A 216 8.93 -8.02 21.79
CA LYS A 216 10.13 -8.82 21.49
C LYS A 216 9.75 -10.29 21.27
N ASN A 217 10.41 -10.94 20.32
CA ASN A 217 10.19 -12.37 20.05
C ASN A 217 10.36 -13.24 21.30
N SER A 218 11.28 -12.89 22.21
CA SER A 218 11.48 -13.62 23.48
C SER A 218 10.28 -13.54 24.43
N GLU A 219 9.54 -12.44 24.44
CA GLU A 219 8.35 -12.26 25.28
C GLU A 219 7.21 -13.12 24.75
N ILE A 220 7.00 -13.12 23.42
CA ILE A 220 5.99 -13.95 22.77
C ILE A 220 6.31 -15.44 22.89
N ALA A 221 7.58 -15.82 22.74
CA ALA A 221 8.03 -17.20 22.96
C ALA A 221 7.78 -17.67 24.41
N ALA A 222 7.91 -16.78 25.38
CA ALA A 222 7.61 -17.10 26.78
C ALA A 222 6.13 -17.41 27.02
N LEU A 223 5.21 -16.77 26.30
CA LEU A 223 3.77 -17.12 26.33
C LEU A 223 3.56 -18.55 25.83
N ALA A 224 4.13 -18.89 24.66
CA ALA A 224 4.03 -20.23 24.11
C ALA A 224 4.64 -21.30 25.02
N THR A 225 5.81 -20.99 25.64
CA THR A 225 6.46 -21.85 26.64
C THR A 225 5.55 -22.09 27.83
N THR A 226 4.89 -21.04 28.35
CA THR A 226 3.98 -21.12 29.50
C THR A 226 2.74 -21.93 29.20
N ALA A 227 2.12 -21.71 28.04
CA ALA A 227 0.93 -22.46 27.59
C ALA A 227 1.24 -23.95 27.32
N GLY A 228 2.47 -24.27 26.94
CA GLY A 228 2.94 -25.66 26.77
C GLY A 228 2.22 -26.47 25.70
N GLY A 229 2.36 -27.79 25.75
CA GLY A 229 1.67 -28.69 24.82
C GLY A 229 2.07 -28.44 23.36
N ASN A 230 1.10 -28.21 22.51
CA ASN A 230 1.33 -27.93 21.08
C ASN A 230 1.64 -26.46 20.77
N SER A 231 1.78 -25.61 21.80
CA SER A 231 2.10 -24.19 21.62
C SER A 231 3.46 -23.99 20.96
N PHE A 232 3.60 -22.96 20.14
CA PHE A 232 4.83 -22.65 19.43
C PHE A 232 4.95 -21.15 19.18
N CYS A 233 6.16 -20.72 18.89
CA CYS A 233 6.47 -19.37 18.41
C CYS A 233 7.53 -19.43 17.31
N LEU A 234 7.21 -18.93 16.10
CA LEU A 234 8.13 -18.90 14.96
C LEU A 234 8.56 -17.44 14.71
N ASP A 235 9.85 -17.17 14.73
CA ASP A 235 10.43 -15.84 14.51
C ASP A 235 11.27 -15.73 13.23
N PHE A 236 11.50 -16.86 12.56
CA PHE A 236 12.27 -16.97 11.32
C PHE A 236 13.71 -16.47 11.39
N ALA A 237 14.31 -16.42 12.59
CA ALA A 237 15.67 -15.93 12.76
C ALA A 237 16.75 -16.95 12.32
N ASN A 238 16.43 -18.23 12.37
CA ASN A 238 17.35 -19.30 11.96
C ASN A 238 17.23 -19.59 10.46
N SER A 239 18.10 -19.04 9.63
CA SER A 239 18.07 -19.26 8.16
C SER A 239 18.30 -20.70 7.73
N SER A 240 18.89 -21.53 8.61
CA SER A 240 19.11 -22.95 8.35
C SER A 240 17.87 -23.80 8.65
N ASP A 241 16.93 -23.26 9.42
CA ASP A 241 15.68 -23.90 9.82
C ASP A 241 14.61 -22.84 10.08
N LEU A 242 13.92 -22.41 9.03
CA LEU A 242 12.87 -21.40 9.12
C LEU A 242 11.60 -21.89 9.81
N GLY A 243 11.50 -23.17 10.12
CA GLY A 243 10.39 -23.76 10.89
C GLY A 243 10.68 -23.88 12.38
N ASN A 244 11.84 -23.42 12.86
CA ASN A 244 12.27 -23.57 14.25
C ASN A 244 11.32 -22.86 15.23
N ASP A 245 10.80 -23.60 16.20
CA ASP A 245 10.04 -23.09 17.33
C ASP A 245 11.00 -22.55 18.41
N ILE A 246 10.99 -21.25 18.62
CA ILE A 246 11.84 -20.59 19.62
C ILE A 246 11.30 -20.70 21.06
N SER A 247 10.13 -21.29 21.26
CA SER A 247 9.65 -21.67 22.59
C SER A 247 10.38 -22.93 23.09
N SER A 248 10.28 -23.25 24.38
CA SER A 248 10.88 -24.49 24.91
C SER A 248 10.10 -25.75 24.56
N ASN A 249 9.02 -25.68 23.79
CA ASN A 249 8.14 -26.80 23.47
C ASN A 249 8.69 -27.65 22.32
N ASN A 250 9.61 -27.14 21.49
CA ASN A 250 10.20 -27.80 20.32
C ASN A 250 9.14 -28.29 19.33
N ASN A 251 8.18 -27.43 19.03
CA ASN A 251 7.10 -27.70 18.09
C ASN A 251 7.44 -27.18 16.68
N ASP A 252 8.58 -27.61 16.14
CA ASP A 252 9.11 -27.19 14.86
C ASP A 252 8.19 -27.54 13.69
N PHE A 253 8.18 -26.69 12.67
CA PHE A 253 7.52 -26.92 11.40
C PHE A 253 8.53 -27.31 10.34
N ALA A 254 8.22 -28.32 9.55
CA ALA A 254 9.02 -28.69 8.40
C ALA A 254 8.83 -27.65 7.25
N THR A 255 9.94 -27.32 6.60
CA THR A 255 10.01 -26.43 5.44
C THR A 255 10.06 -27.21 4.11
N ASP A 256 10.27 -28.52 4.18
CA ASP A 256 10.46 -29.46 3.06
C ASP A 256 9.25 -30.37 2.81
N GLY A 257 8.05 -29.94 3.22
CA GLY A 257 6.80 -30.64 2.92
C GLY A 257 6.68 -30.93 1.41
N THR A 258 5.95 -31.99 1.02
CA THR A 258 5.80 -32.38 -0.38
C THR A 258 5.35 -31.21 -1.26
N GLY A 259 6.26 -30.65 -2.04
CA GLY A 259 6.05 -29.50 -2.93
C GLY A 259 6.32 -28.15 -2.30
N SER A 260 6.84 -28.07 -1.06
CA SER A 260 7.37 -26.81 -0.51
C SER A 260 8.79 -26.55 -1.03
N THR A 261 9.06 -25.29 -1.37
CA THR A 261 10.36 -24.82 -1.87
C THR A 261 11.03 -23.82 -0.91
N ILE A 262 10.62 -23.79 0.36
CA ILE A 262 11.22 -22.88 1.36
C ILE A 262 12.71 -23.19 1.56
N THR A 263 13.52 -22.15 1.42
CA THR A 263 14.96 -22.18 1.65
C THR A 263 15.40 -20.96 2.47
N ALA A 264 16.68 -20.85 2.81
CA ALA A 264 17.23 -19.66 3.46
C ALA A 264 16.93 -18.34 2.71
N ALA A 265 16.72 -18.39 1.39
CA ALA A 265 16.37 -17.23 0.58
C ALA A 265 14.97 -16.65 0.90
N ASN A 266 14.10 -17.41 1.57
CA ASN A 266 12.80 -16.93 2.02
C ASN A 266 12.88 -16.12 3.32
N GLN A 267 14.04 -16.11 4.02
CA GLN A 267 14.27 -15.23 5.15
C GLN A 267 14.48 -13.79 4.68
N THR A 268 13.88 -12.85 5.36
CA THR A 268 14.04 -11.43 5.03
C THR A 268 14.13 -10.57 6.30
N LEU A 269 14.84 -9.45 6.17
CA LEU A 269 14.94 -8.41 7.22
C LEU A 269 13.77 -7.43 7.17
N HIS A 270 12.85 -7.56 6.21
CA HIS A 270 11.65 -6.74 6.10
C HIS A 270 10.62 -7.17 7.13
N THR A 271 10.44 -6.37 8.17
CA THR A 271 9.61 -6.69 9.36
C THR A 271 8.72 -5.51 9.74
N PRO A 272 7.70 -5.71 10.60
CA PRO A 272 6.92 -4.59 11.13
C PRO A 272 7.77 -3.61 11.97
N SER A 273 8.90 -4.04 12.51
CA SER A 273 9.84 -3.17 13.24
C SER A 273 10.79 -2.40 12.33
N LEU A 274 11.14 -2.96 11.18
CA LEU A 274 12.04 -2.35 10.20
C LEU A 274 11.62 -2.70 8.78
N SER A 275 10.90 -1.78 8.14
CA SER A 275 10.43 -2.00 6.77
C SER A 275 11.43 -1.49 5.74
N TYR A 276 11.62 -2.27 4.69
CA TYR A 276 12.36 -1.92 3.49
C TYR A 276 11.40 -1.45 2.38
N PRO A 277 11.89 -0.71 1.37
CA PRO A 277 11.08 -0.42 0.20
C PRO A 277 10.62 -1.70 -0.50
N ILE A 278 9.35 -1.75 -0.86
CA ILE A 278 8.79 -2.69 -1.82
C ILE A 278 7.99 -1.88 -2.84
N PHE A 279 7.80 -2.39 -4.06
CA PHE A 279 7.01 -1.66 -5.04
C PHE A 279 5.52 -1.74 -4.72
N ASN A 280 4.84 -0.62 -4.92
CA ASN A 280 3.41 -0.52 -4.66
C ASN A 280 2.63 -1.14 -5.83
N ALA A 281 2.21 -2.40 -5.66
CA ALA A 281 1.38 -3.11 -6.63
C ALA A 281 -0.04 -2.53 -6.79
N LEU A 282 -0.45 -1.63 -5.88
CA LEU A 282 -1.73 -0.91 -5.94
C LEU A 282 -1.60 0.46 -6.64
N CYS A 283 -0.43 0.77 -7.21
CA CYS A 283 -0.22 2.04 -7.92
C CYS A 283 -1.15 2.12 -9.14
N PRO A 284 -2.00 3.16 -9.27
CA PRO A 284 -3.04 3.24 -10.31
C PRO A 284 -2.51 3.37 -11.76
N THR A 285 -1.24 3.67 -11.94
CA THR A 285 -0.58 3.70 -13.25
C THR A 285 -0.26 2.33 -13.82
N PHE A 286 -0.72 1.32 -13.15
CA PHE A 286 -0.52 -0.07 -13.46
C PHE A 286 -1.40 -0.51 -14.65
N THR A 287 -1.11 -0.06 -15.85
CA THR A 287 -1.92 -0.40 -17.05
C THR A 287 -1.46 -1.67 -17.78
N GLY A 288 -0.42 -2.36 -17.28
CA GLY A 288 0.20 -3.48 -17.97
C GLY A 288 0.17 -4.81 -17.20
N ALA A 289 0.26 -5.92 -17.93
CA ALA A 289 0.31 -7.27 -17.39
C ALA A 289 1.72 -7.65 -16.88
N GLY A 290 2.28 -6.88 -15.96
CA GLY A 290 3.44 -7.29 -15.19
C GLY A 290 3.03 -8.22 -14.05
N THR A 291 3.77 -9.32 -13.84
CA THR A 291 3.56 -10.20 -12.69
C THR A 291 4.56 -9.84 -11.59
N TRP A 292 4.07 -9.34 -10.47
CA TRP A 292 4.88 -9.10 -9.28
C TRP A 292 5.06 -10.38 -8.48
N SER A 293 6.25 -10.55 -7.93
CA SER A 293 6.63 -11.68 -7.09
C SER A 293 7.71 -11.25 -6.09
N GLU A 294 8.23 -12.18 -5.32
CA GLU A 294 9.28 -11.95 -4.30
C GLU A 294 8.94 -10.77 -3.38
N GLY A 295 7.69 -10.73 -2.90
CA GLY A 295 7.26 -9.68 -1.99
C GLY A 295 7.18 -8.29 -2.63
N ASN A 296 6.81 -8.22 -3.91
CA ASN A 296 6.78 -6.99 -4.70
C ASN A 296 8.15 -6.33 -4.89
N THR A 297 9.21 -7.11 -4.86
CA THR A 297 10.56 -6.67 -5.23
C THR A 297 11.03 -7.20 -6.58
N LYS A 298 10.26 -8.08 -7.21
CA LYS A 298 10.56 -8.64 -8.53
C LYS A 298 9.36 -8.52 -9.46
N ILE A 299 9.62 -8.12 -10.69
CA ILE A 299 8.62 -8.06 -11.74
C ILE A 299 9.06 -8.82 -12.97
N VAL A 300 8.12 -9.55 -13.57
CA VAL A 300 8.22 -10.07 -14.91
C VAL A 300 7.22 -9.34 -15.79
N ALA A 301 7.70 -8.51 -16.71
CA ALA A 301 6.85 -7.78 -17.65
C ALA A 301 6.75 -8.54 -18.99
N THR A 302 5.52 -8.81 -19.43
CA THR A 302 5.20 -9.55 -20.65
C THR A 302 4.46 -8.73 -21.72
N THR A 303 3.95 -7.55 -21.36
CA THR A 303 3.24 -6.60 -22.24
C THR A 303 3.54 -5.16 -21.86
N GLU A 304 2.97 -4.18 -22.55
CA GLU A 304 3.30 -2.76 -22.40
C GLU A 304 3.02 -2.19 -21.00
N SER A 305 3.91 -1.29 -20.60
CA SER A 305 3.81 -0.29 -19.52
C SER A 305 3.39 -0.77 -18.14
N THR A 306 4.37 -1.11 -17.33
CA THR A 306 4.20 -1.20 -15.88
C THR A 306 5.08 -0.15 -15.22
N GLU A 307 4.48 0.72 -14.43
CA GLU A 307 5.18 1.77 -13.69
C GLU A 307 4.83 1.68 -12.22
N ALA A 308 5.82 1.78 -11.36
CA ALA A 308 5.60 1.75 -9.93
C ALA A 308 6.68 2.57 -9.19
N ILE A 309 6.29 3.10 -8.05
CA ILE A 309 7.17 3.62 -7.01
C ILE A 309 7.12 2.71 -5.79
N THR A 310 8.09 2.87 -4.92
CA THR A 310 8.11 2.10 -3.68
C THR A 310 7.13 2.64 -2.64
N THR A 311 6.84 1.80 -1.65
CA THR A 311 5.87 2.08 -0.57
C THR A 311 6.38 3.02 0.51
N LEU A 312 7.72 3.18 0.64
CA LEU A 312 8.26 4.13 1.62
C LEU A 312 8.12 5.58 1.14
N PRO A 313 7.95 6.54 2.06
CA PRO A 313 7.95 7.95 1.72
C PRO A 313 9.23 8.38 1.02
N PRO A 314 9.18 9.50 0.30
CA PRO A 314 10.37 10.11 -0.28
C PRO A 314 11.39 10.46 0.80
N ILE A 315 12.66 10.24 0.50
CA ILE A 315 13.80 10.61 1.33
C ILE A 315 14.50 11.81 0.72
N SER A 316 14.92 12.79 1.54
CA SER A 316 15.57 14.04 1.07
C SER A 316 16.97 14.25 1.62
N THR A 317 17.41 13.45 2.58
CA THR A 317 18.74 13.57 3.23
C THR A 317 19.36 12.20 3.41
N GLY A 318 20.69 12.15 3.58
CA GLY A 318 21.44 10.92 3.80
C GLY A 318 22.01 10.32 2.52
N LYS A 319 22.72 9.20 2.70
CA LYS A 319 23.42 8.49 1.63
C LYS A 319 22.95 7.04 1.58
N TYR A 320 22.40 6.63 0.43
CA TYR A 320 21.70 5.37 0.33
C TYR A 320 22.22 4.49 -0.80
N TYR A 321 22.09 3.19 -0.61
CA TYR A 321 22.54 2.14 -1.50
C TYR A 321 21.47 1.08 -1.70
N TYR A 322 21.29 0.61 -2.94
CA TYR A 322 20.53 -0.58 -3.27
C TYR A 322 21.03 -1.23 -4.54
N GLN A 323 20.59 -2.47 -4.79
CA GLN A 323 20.92 -3.27 -5.97
C GLN A 323 19.66 -3.68 -6.71
N TRP A 324 19.84 -4.02 -8.00
CA TRP A 324 18.84 -4.77 -8.75
C TRP A 324 19.51 -5.69 -9.76
N VAL A 325 18.84 -6.81 -10.06
CA VAL A 325 19.18 -7.72 -11.14
C VAL A 325 18.28 -7.42 -12.31
N PHE A 326 18.86 -7.22 -13.48
CA PHE A 326 18.14 -7.11 -14.73
C PHE A 326 18.46 -8.32 -15.60
N THR A 327 17.42 -9.01 -16.11
CA THR A 327 17.55 -10.11 -17.05
C THR A 327 16.78 -9.79 -18.32
N ASP A 328 17.49 -9.67 -19.41
CA ASP A 328 16.93 -9.45 -20.75
C ASP A 328 16.76 -10.80 -21.47
N ASN A 329 15.52 -11.09 -21.84
CA ASN A 329 15.19 -12.23 -22.69
C ASN A 329 14.79 -11.77 -24.10
N ALA A 330 15.01 -10.50 -24.46
CA ALA A 330 14.58 -9.95 -25.75
C ALA A 330 15.14 -8.57 -26.08
N SER A 331 15.18 -8.28 -27.37
CA SER A 331 15.85 -7.14 -27.98
C SER A 331 14.98 -5.86 -28.17
N SER A 332 13.76 -5.79 -27.67
CA SER A 332 12.89 -4.62 -27.90
C SER A 332 11.98 -4.25 -26.72
N GLY A 333 11.87 -2.96 -26.44
CA GLY A 333 11.02 -2.38 -25.39
C GLY A 333 11.82 -1.44 -24.46
N ASN A 334 11.19 -0.74 -23.53
CA ASN A 334 11.82 0.18 -22.58
C ASN A 334 11.82 -0.41 -21.17
N CYS A 335 12.96 -0.40 -20.49
CA CYS A 335 13.07 -0.89 -19.14
C CYS A 335 13.99 0.01 -18.33
N SER A 336 13.49 0.54 -17.22
CA SER A 336 14.17 1.52 -16.39
C SER A 336 14.04 1.21 -14.92
N SER A 337 15.11 1.40 -14.19
CA SER A 337 15.14 1.42 -12.74
C SER A 337 15.98 2.59 -12.25
N GLY A 338 15.55 3.28 -11.21
CA GLY A 338 16.27 4.43 -10.70
C GLY A 338 15.57 5.15 -9.56
N MET A 339 15.88 6.46 -9.46
CA MET A 339 15.30 7.37 -8.48
C MET A 339 14.69 8.57 -9.18
N THR A 340 13.54 9.03 -8.67
CA THR A 340 12.85 10.21 -9.18
C THR A 340 12.45 11.13 -8.04
N PRO A 341 12.50 12.48 -8.24
CA PRO A 341 11.81 13.39 -7.35
C PRO A 341 10.32 13.05 -7.30
N ILE A 342 9.76 12.99 -6.09
CA ILE A 342 8.31 12.68 -5.95
C ILE A 342 7.43 13.71 -6.67
N SER A 343 7.89 14.97 -6.77
CA SER A 343 7.22 16.02 -7.54
C SER A 343 7.10 15.73 -9.03
N ASN A 344 7.97 14.88 -9.57
CA ASN A 344 7.99 14.50 -10.98
C ASN A 344 7.20 13.20 -11.24
N TRP A 345 6.79 12.52 -10.18
CA TRP A 345 5.95 11.34 -10.31
C TRP A 345 4.51 11.75 -10.62
N ASN A 346 4.08 11.46 -11.82
CA ASN A 346 2.73 11.77 -12.32
C ASN A 346 2.03 10.55 -12.91
N GLY A 347 2.59 9.36 -12.66
CA GLY A 347 2.08 8.12 -13.20
C GLY A 347 2.19 7.98 -14.73
N LYS A 348 3.06 8.74 -15.34
CA LYS A 348 3.25 8.76 -16.78
C LYS A 348 4.33 7.79 -17.23
N GLY A 349 4.14 7.26 -18.44
CA GLY A 349 5.04 6.32 -19.08
C GLY A 349 6.44 6.86 -19.40
N PHE A 350 7.32 5.92 -19.71
CA PHE A 350 8.73 6.16 -20.07
C PHE A 350 8.96 7.31 -21.07
N SER A 351 8.02 7.55 -21.98
CA SER A 351 8.12 8.60 -23.00
C SER A 351 8.05 10.03 -22.44
N GLU A 352 7.70 10.19 -21.18
CA GLU A 352 7.45 11.50 -20.56
C GLU A 352 8.52 11.92 -19.56
N PHE A 353 9.56 11.12 -19.33
CA PHE A 353 10.73 11.48 -18.52
C PHE A 353 11.64 12.51 -19.21
N ALA A 354 11.06 13.42 -20.00
CA ALA A 354 11.80 14.31 -20.86
C ALA A 354 12.61 15.40 -20.14
N SER A 355 12.34 15.69 -18.86
CA SER A 355 13.02 16.76 -18.14
C SER A 355 13.08 16.49 -16.61
N GLY A 356 14.10 17.06 -15.97
CA GLY A 356 14.27 17.06 -14.51
C GLY A 356 15.33 16.10 -13.99
N ASP A 357 15.41 16.02 -12.67
CA ASP A 357 16.40 15.20 -11.94
C ASP A 357 15.91 13.75 -11.76
N ILE A 358 15.36 13.13 -12.81
CA ILE A 358 15.03 11.71 -12.84
C ILE A 358 16.27 10.96 -13.28
N PHE A 359 16.74 10.01 -12.44
CA PHE A 359 17.94 9.23 -12.71
C PHE A 359 17.56 7.76 -12.87
N TYR A 360 17.95 7.19 -14.01
CA TYR A 360 17.59 5.79 -14.25
C TYR A 360 18.57 5.07 -15.19
N ALA A 361 18.69 3.79 -14.96
CA ALA A 361 19.29 2.85 -15.89
C ALA A 361 18.27 2.55 -17.00
N ASP A 362 18.58 2.99 -18.22
CA ASP A 362 17.82 2.66 -19.43
C ASP A 362 18.45 1.39 -20.04
N HIS A 363 17.95 0.24 -19.65
CA HIS A 363 18.54 -1.05 -20.04
C HIS A 363 18.40 -1.36 -21.54
N ARG A 364 17.37 -0.82 -22.18
CA ARG A 364 17.22 -0.97 -23.64
C ARG A 364 18.37 -0.34 -24.41
N ASN A 365 18.68 0.90 -24.05
CA ASN A 365 19.73 1.66 -24.74
C ASN A 365 21.10 1.45 -24.08
N GLN A 366 21.19 0.64 -23.04
CA GLN A 366 22.39 0.33 -22.26
C GLN A 366 23.11 1.62 -21.77
N VAL A 367 22.31 2.56 -21.30
CA VAL A 367 22.79 3.89 -20.84
C VAL A 367 22.20 4.24 -19.49
N PHE A 368 22.93 5.02 -18.71
CA PHE A 368 22.40 5.72 -17.56
C PHE A 368 21.97 7.13 -17.97
N ARG A 369 20.80 7.55 -17.53
CA ARG A 369 20.19 8.83 -17.94
C ARG A 369 19.90 9.73 -16.77
N LYS A 370 19.94 11.03 -17.07
CA LYS A 370 19.32 12.11 -16.30
C LYS A 370 18.24 12.75 -17.19
N GLY A 371 16.97 12.54 -16.90
CA GLY A 371 15.87 12.88 -17.79
C GLY A 371 16.08 12.24 -19.17
N SER A 372 15.95 13.01 -20.25
CA SER A 372 16.22 12.56 -21.63
C SER A 372 17.72 12.48 -22.00
N THR A 373 18.61 13.03 -21.15
CA THR A 373 20.04 13.13 -21.45
C THR A 373 20.76 11.83 -21.08
N THR A 374 21.49 11.24 -22.02
CA THR A 374 22.43 10.15 -21.73
C THR A 374 23.63 10.73 -20.96
N VAL A 375 23.87 10.20 -19.77
CA VAL A 375 24.98 10.59 -18.92
C VAL A 375 26.17 9.65 -19.10
N SER A 376 25.88 8.34 -19.26
CA SER A 376 26.93 7.33 -19.43
C SER A 376 26.40 6.14 -20.22
N SER A 377 27.24 5.56 -21.10
CA SER A 377 26.94 4.36 -21.91
C SER A 377 27.65 3.15 -21.29
N ILE A 378 27.07 2.56 -20.27
CA ILE A 378 27.77 1.67 -19.35
C ILE A 378 27.00 0.40 -18.97
N LEU A 379 25.75 0.26 -19.38
CA LEU A 379 24.92 -0.87 -18.97
C LEU A 379 25.09 -2.02 -19.95
N GLY A 380 25.09 -3.27 -19.43
CA GLY A 380 24.92 -4.47 -20.23
C GLY A 380 23.46 -4.81 -20.49
N SER A 381 23.22 -5.84 -21.32
CA SER A 381 21.89 -6.38 -21.60
C SER A 381 21.32 -7.18 -20.42
N SER A 382 22.15 -7.69 -19.53
CA SER A 382 21.77 -8.39 -18.29
C SER A 382 22.88 -8.23 -17.28
N GLY A 383 22.54 -8.25 -15.99
CA GLY A 383 23.53 -8.13 -14.92
C GLY A 383 22.92 -7.71 -13.58
N THR A 384 23.78 -7.66 -12.56
CA THR A 384 23.47 -7.07 -11.25
C THR A 384 24.05 -5.67 -11.21
N TYR A 385 23.23 -4.71 -10.89
CA TYR A 385 23.58 -3.30 -10.83
C TYR A 385 23.43 -2.78 -9.42
N ALA A 386 24.19 -1.75 -9.10
CA ALA A 386 24.13 -1.05 -7.83
C ALA A 386 23.92 0.45 -8.05
N LEU A 387 23.23 1.09 -7.13
CA LEU A 387 23.05 2.53 -7.12
C LEU A 387 23.41 3.10 -5.75
N CYS A 388 24.24 4.14 -5.76
CA CYS A 388 24.51 5.01 -4.61
C CYS A 388 23.91 6.39 -4.85
N PHE A 389 23.17 6.88 -3.86
CA PHE A 389 22.59 8.21 -3.84
C PHE A 389 23.06 8.97 -2.60
N ASP A 390 23.73 10.11 -2.82
CA ASP A 390 24.07 11.08 -1.78
C ASP A 390 23.10 12.25 -1.91
N LEU A 391 22.07 12.27 -1.10
CA LEU A 391 21.04 13.31 -1.12
C LEU A 391 21.54 14.63 -0.52
N ASP A 392 22.52 14.57 0.40
CA ASP A 392 23.06 15.73 1.07
C ASP A 392 23.93 16.56 0.13
N GLU A 393 24.66 15.90 -0.79
CA GLU A 393 25.53 16.56 -1.77
C GLU A 393 24.95 16.54 -3.20
N GLY A 394 23.82 15.86 -3.43
CA GLY A 394 23.19 15.77 -4.75
C GLY A 394 24.04 14.99 -5.75
N LYS A 395 24.53 13.79 -5.38
CA LYS A 395 25.38 12.97 -6.23
C LYS A 395 24.80 11.57 -6.40
N VAL A 396 24.99 10.96 -7.58
CA VAL A 396 24.59 9.59 -7.87
C VAL A 396 25.70 8.82 -8.56
N TRP A 397 25.87 7.56 -8.17
CA TRP A 397 26.77 6.60 -8.81
C TRP A 397 25.97 5.37 -9.18
N VAL A 398 26.14 4.89 -10.41
CA VAL A 398 25.69 3.57 -10.85
C VAL A 398 26.90 2.65 -11.03
N GLY A 399 26.77 1.39 -10.64
CA GLY A 399 27.84 0.41 -10.74
C GLY A 399 27.35 -0.93 -11.27
N LEU A 400 28.27 -1.70 -11.84
CA LEU A 400 28.07 -3.08 -12.23
C LEU A 400 28.70 -3.97 -11.16
N VAL A 401 27.92 -4.90 -10.63
CA VAL A 401 28.36 -5.83 -9.56
C VAL A 401 28.92 -7.10 -10.19
N ASP A 402 30.14 -7.48 -9.82
CA ASP A 402 30.66 -8.83 -10.04
C ASP A 402 30.11 -9.74 -8.93
N THR A 403 29.17 -10.61 -9.30
CA THR A 403 28.51 -11.49 -8.32
C THR A 403 29.42 -12.61 -7.80
N SER A 404 30.57 -12.82 -8.43
CA SER A 404 31.53 -13.86 -8.02
C SER A 404 32.32 -13.47 -6.76
N ASP A 405 32.69 -12.19 -6.62
CA ASP A 405 33.46 -11.68 -5.49
C ASP A 405 32.80 -10.50 -4.75
N GLY A 406 31.72 -9.94 -5.32
CA GLY A 406 30.99 -8.82 -4.76
C GLY A 406 31.59 -7.44 -5.07
N SER A 407 32.65 -7.37 -5.86
CA SER A 407 33.25 -6.11 -6.29
C SER A 407 32.29 -5.30 -7.18
N ILE A 408 32.41 -3.98 -7.16
CA ILE A 408 31.52 -3.10 -7.93
C ILE A 408 32.37 -2.12 -8.74
N ASP A 409 32.18 -2.17 -10.05
CA ASP A 409 32.73 -1.19 -10.98
C ASP A 409 31.86 0.06 -11.01
N TRP A 410 32.24 1.07 -10.25
CA TRP A 410 31.53 2.34 -10.17
C TRP A 410 31.86 3.25 -11.34
N TYR A 411 30.85 3.67 -12.09
CA TYR A 411 31.02 4.49 -13.29
C TYR A 411 31.00 5.99 -12.98
N ASN A 412 31.84 6.72 -13.69
CA ASN A 412 31.84 8.19 -13.72
C ASN A 412 30.94 8.72 -14.88
N SER A 413 30.81 10.04 -14.98
CA SER A 413 30.00 10.70 -16.03
C SER A 413 30.52 10.51 -17.47
N SER A 414 31.68 9.92 -17.66
CA SER A 414 32.28 9.62 -18.97
C SER A 414 32.30 8.13 -19.30
N GLY A 415 31.70 7.28 -18.45
CA GLY A 415 31.65 5.83 -18.63
C GLY A 415 32.90 5.09 -18.20
N GLY A 416 33.88 5.75 -17.60
CA GLY A 416 35.03 5.09 -16.98
C GLY A 416 34.71 4.57 -15.57
N THR A 417 35.39 3.52 -15.12
CA THR A 417 35.21 2.85 -13.82
C THR A 417 36.03 3.52 -12.70
N THR A 418 36.00 4.85 -12.62
CA THR A 418 36.70 5.63 -11.61
C THR A 418 35.78 6.33 -10.62
N GLY A 419 34.49 5.94 -10.60
CA GLY A 419 33.53 6.39 -9.60
C GLY A 419 33.96 5.91 -8.21
N ASP A 420 33.80 6.77 -7.22
CA ASP A 420 34.20 6.47 -5.84
C ASP A 420 33.16 7.04 -4.85
N PRO A 421 32.07 6.31 -4.66
CA PRO A 421 31.01 6.74 -3.73
C PRO A 421 31.51 6.96 -2.31
N ALA A 422 32.40 6.08 -1.82
CA ALA A 422 32.88 6.12 -0.44
C ALA A 422 33.60 7.45 -0.11
N ASN A 423 34.27 8.05 -1.08
CA ASN A 423 34.95 9.35 -0.92
C ASN A 423 34.19 10.51 -1.62
N GLY A 424 33.01 10.26 -2.17
CA GLY A 424 32.21 11.28 -2.86
C GLY A 424 32.79 11.77 -4.20
N ASN A 425 33.73 11.01 -4.80
CA ASN A 425 34.43 11.42 -6.01
C ASN A 425 33.82 10.83 -7.30
N ASN A 426 34.01 11.54 -8.39
CA ASN A 426 33.67 11.10 -9.75
C ASN A 426 32.23 10.50 -9.86
N PRO A 427 31.17 11.23 -9.47
CA PRO A 427 29.81 10.73 -9.60
C PRO A 427 29.43 10.49 -11.05
N THR A 428 28.53 9.56 -11.28
CA THR A 428 27.95 9.32 -12.61
C THR A 428 27.09 10.52 -13.03
N ALA A 429 26.37 11.11 -12.09
CA ALA A 429 25.59 12.36 -12.31
C ALA A 429 25.44 13.16 -11.02
N THR A 430 24.96 14.40 -11.16
CA THR A 430 24.64 15.29 -10.04
C THR A 430 23.23 15.86 -10.17
N PHE A 431 22.63 16.23 -9.02
CA PHE A 431 21.30 16.82 -8.93
C PHE A 431 21.24 17.88 -7.82
N THR A 432 20.09 18.50 -7.62
CA THR A 432 19.89 19.46 -6.53
C THR A 432 19.88 18.73 -5.20
N ALA A 433 20.77 19.08 -4.29
CA ALA A 433 20.84 18.51 -2.95
C ALA A 433 19.50 18.64 -2.19
N ASN A 434 19.23 17.72 -1.29
CA ASN A 434 18.02 17.65 -0.46
C ASN A 434 16.69 17.56 -1.25
N THR A 435 16.74 17.12 -2.50
CA THR A 435 15.53 16.84 -3.29
C THR A 435 14.85 15.57 -2.76
N PRO A 436 13.54 15.61 -2.41
CA PRO A 436 12.81 14.42 -2.00
C PRO A 436 12.70 13.41 -3.13
N MET A 437 13.35 12.26 -2.99
CA MET A 437 13.49 11.21 -4.00
C MET A 437 12.79 9.92 -3.56
N VAL A 438 12.32 9.15 -4.54
CA VAL A 438 11.73 7.82 -4.34
C VAL A 438 12.26 6.85 -5.39
N PRO A 439 12.57 5.59 -5.04
CA PRO A 439 12.88 4.57 -6.03
C PRO A 439 11.68 4.29 -6.93
N PHE A 440 11.94 4.13 -8.22
CA PHE A 440 10.89 3.84 -9.21
C PHE A 440 11.34 2.80 -10.22
N THR A 441 10.37 2.22 -10.90
CA THR A 441 10.55 1.42 -12.11
C THR A 441 9.55 1.84 -13.18
N SER A 442 9.98 1.73 -14.44
CA SER A 442 9.11 1.86 -15.61
C SER A 442 9.50 0.82 -16.63
N MET A 443 8.58 -0.03 -16.99
CA MET A 443 8.80 -1.15 -17.92
C MET A 443 7.75 -1.11 -19.03
N GLY A 444 8.21 -0.99 -20.26
CA GLY A 444 7.35 -1.02 -21.43
C GLY A 444 7.90 -1.98 -22.47
N LYS A 445 7.07 -2.83 -23.10
CA LYS A 445 7.53 -3.94 -23.90
C LYS A 445 6.76 -4.13 -25.21
N ALA A 446 7.46 -4.66 -26.23
CA ALA A 446 6.85 -5.22 -27.43
C ALA A 446 6.38 -6.67 -27.20
N ALA A 447 5.26 -7.06 -27.81
CA ALA A 447 4.66 -8.38 -27.66
C ALA A 447 5.63 -9.53 -27.97
N GLY A 448 5.58 -10.62 -27.19
CA GLY A 448 6.30 -11.87 -27.46
C GLY A 448 7.61 -12.08 -26.70
N THR A 449 8.01 -11.19 -25.80
CA THR A 449 9.25 -11.25 -25.02
C THR A 449 9.00 -11.01 -23.54
N SER A 450 9.92 -11.29 -22.62
CA SER A 450 9.77 -10.99 -21.19
C SER A 450 11.05 -10.39 -20.63
N TRP A 451 10.89 -9.41 -19.74
CA TRP A 451 11.97 -8.88 -18.93
C TRP A 451 11.73 -9.16 -17.46
N THR A 452 12.81 -9.36 -16.76
CA THR A 452 12.77 -9.52 -15.32
C THR A 452 13.62 -8.45 -14.68
N MET A 453 13.07 -7.78 -13.68
CA MET A 453 13.81 -6.98 -12.72
C MET A 453 13.53 -7.47 -11.31
N ASP A 454 14.59 -7.55 -10.51
CA ASP A 454 14.55 -8.02 -9.15
C ASP A 454 15.39 -7.08 -8.28
N TRP A 455 14.74 -6.38 -7.34
CA TRP A 455 15.38 -5.34 -6.52
C TRP A 455 15.69 -5.85 -5.13
N ASN A 456 16.86 -5.48 -4.66
CA ASN A 456 17.31 -5.69 -3.29
C ASN A 456 17.67 -4.35 -2.65
N PHE A 457 16.81 -3.88 -1.76
CA PHE A 457 17.03 -2.68 -0.95
C PHE A 457 17.79 -3.01 0.35
N GLY A 458 18.20 -4.25 0.54
CA GLY A 458 18.90 -4.77 1.71
C GLY A 458 18.09 -5.81 2.49
N GLN A 459 16.81 -5.99 2.18
CA GLN A 459 15.92 -6.93 2.87
C GLN A 459 16.38 -8.41 2.80
N PHE A 460 17.16 -8.76 1.77
CA PHE A 460 17.75 -10.10 1.61
C PHE A 460 19.29 -10.12 1.86
N GLY A 461 19.86 -9.00 2.34
CA GLY A 461 21.30 -8.78 2.33
C GLY A 461 21.88 -8.64 0.92
N PHE A 462 23.13 -8.23 0.79
CA PHE A 462 23.78 -7.99 -0.49
C PHE A 462 24.81 -9.07 -0.88
N GLY A 463 24.71 -10.26 -0.29
CA GLY A 463 25.67 -11.35 -0.55
C GLY A 463 27.09 -10.94 -0.23
N ASN A 464 27.99 -11.07 -1.22
CA ASN A 464 29.40 -10.69 -1.09
C ASN A 464 29.65 -9.18 -1.26
N SER A 465 28.65 -8.41 -1.76
CA SER A 465 28.83 -6.98 -2.04
C SER A 465 28.84 -6.17 -0.76
N ALA A 466 29.85 -5.34 -0.58
CA ALA A 466 29.91 -4.40 0.52
C ALA A 466 29.20 -3.09 0.17
N VAL A 467 28.34 -2.60 1.07
CA VAL A 467 27.81 -1.25 0.98
C VAL A 467 28.97 -0.26 1.11
N PRO A 468 29.14 0.71 0.19
CA PRO A 468 30.23 1.69 0.30
C PRO A 468 30.20 2.44 1.62
N THR A 469 31.37 2.75 2.16
CA THR A 469 31.49 3.46 3.44
C THR A 469 30.71 4.76 3.43
N GLY A 470 29.90 4.99 4.46
CA GLY A 470 29.07 6.18 4.60
C GLY A 470 27.69 6.08 3.93
N PHE A 471 27.44 5.00 3.17
CA PHE A 471 26.11 4.70 2.63
C PHE A 471 25.42 3.64 3.50
N GLU A 472 24.09 3.64 3.42
CA GLU A 472 23.24 2.70 4.17
C GLU A 472 22.03 2.28 3.33
N GLN A 473 21.27 1.31 3.83
CA GLN A 473 20.04 0.85 3.18
C GLN A 473 18.91 1.85 3.39
N ILE A 474 18.01 1.92 2.42
CA ILE A 474 16.76 2.65 2.58
C ILE A 474 15.84 1.81 3.46
N THR A 475 15.46 2.34 4.62
CA THR A 475 14.53 1.67 5.54
C THR A 475 13.56 2.67 6.16
N SER A 476 12.50 2.18 6.78
CA SER A 476 11.55 3.01 7.52
C SER A 476 12.21 3.83 8.65
N ALA A 477 13.31 3.34 9.23
CA ALA A 477 14.07 4.06 10.26
C ALA A 477 14.79 5.33 9.74
N LYS A 478 14.93 5.46 8.41
CA LYS A 478 15.63 6.59 7.76
C LYS A 478 14.67 7.63 7.19
N VAL A 479 13.39 7.33 7.20
CA VAL A 479 12.37 8.31 6.83
C VAL A 479 12.34 9.40 7.89
N ALA A 480 12.48 10.65 7.49
CA ALA A 480 12.37 11.77 8.41
C ALA A 480 11.01 11.75 9.12
N ALA A 481 11.00 12.02 10.42
CA ALA A 481 9.75 12.24 11.10
C ALA A 481 9.00 13.38 10.41
N PRO A 482 7.70 13.22 10.10
CA PRO A 482 6.93 14.31 9.57
C PRO A 482 6.84 15.44 10.59
N ASP A 483 6.81 16.70 10.13
CA ASP A 483 6.61 17.87 10.99
C ASP A 483 5.32 17.76 11.81
N TYR A 484 4.34 17.05 11.26
CA TYR A 484 3.08 16.67 11.91
C TYR A 484 2.96 15.15 11.89
N GLN A 485 2.80 14.54 13.05
CA GLN A 485 2.64 13.08 13.12
C GLN A 485 1.23 12.69 12.70
N GLY A 486 1.13 11.71 11.81
CA GLY A 486 -0.17 11.26 11.31
C GLY A 486 -1.12 10.81 12.41
N ILE A 487 -0.60 10.20 13.48
CA ILE A 487 -1.41 9.73 14.62
C ILE A 487 -2.04 10.88 15.43
N ASP A 488 -1.48 12.08 15.40
CA ASP A 488 -2.07 13.25 16.04
C ASP A 488 -3.25 13.81 15.23
N TYR A 489 -3.41 13.37 13.98
CA TYR A 489 -4.39 13.88 13.03
C TYR A 489 -5.23 12.80 12.36
N PHE A 490 -4.77 11.55 12.37
CA PHE A 490 -5.44 10.42 11.71
C PHE A 490 -5.41 9.19 12.60
N ASP A 491 -6.55 8.59 12.86
CA ASP A 491 -6.61 7.25 13.43
C ASP A 491 -6.29 6.20 12.36
N ALA A 492 -5.50 5.20 12.72
CA ALA A 492 -5.31 4.02 11.89
C ALA A 492 -6.61 3.21 11.91
N THR A 493 -7.39 3.28 10.85
CA THR A 493 -8.69 2.63 10.79
C THR A 493 -8.74 1.55 9.73
N LEU A 494 -9.45 0.48 10.05
CA LEU A 494 -9.86 -0.54 9.09
C LEU A 494 -11.15 -0.10 8.41
N TYR A 495 -11.27 -0.36 7.12
CA TYR A 495 -12.50 -0.12 6.40
C TYR A 495 -13.55 -1.15 6.80
N GLU A 496 -14.66 -0.68 7.34
CA GLU A 496 -15.83 -1.51 7.56
C GLU A 496 -16.75 -1.41 6.34
N GLY A 497 -16.97 -2.49 5.62
CA GLY A 497 -17.81 -2.45 4.45
C GLY A 497 -18.56 -3.74 4.19
N ASN A 498 -19.87 -3.67 4.17
CA ASN A 498 -20.77 -4.71 3.70
C ASN A 498 -21.85 -4.14 2.77
N GLY A 499 -21.52 -3.14 1.97
CA GLY A 499 -22.40 -2.61 0.93
C GLY A 499 -23.48 -1.62 1.33
N THR A 500 -23.71 -1.32 2.61
CA THR A 500 -24.74 -0.35 3.02
C THR A 500 -24.24 0.88 3.77
N GLY A 501 -22.95 1.07 3.83
CA GLY A 501 -22.28 2.20 4.44
C GLY A 501 -20.91 1.76 4.92
N GLN A 502 -19.90 2.02 4.13
CA GLN A 502 -18.53 1.84 4.59
C GLN A 502 -18.25 2.90 5.64
N ARG A 503 -17.99 2.46 6.86
CA ARG A 503 -17.39 3.31 7.88
C ARG A 503 -15.89 3.12 7.83
N VAL A 504 -15.18 4.21 7.71
CA VAL A 504 -13.76 4.25 8.03
C VAL A 504 -13.71 4.48 9.53
N GLY A 505 -13.86 3.45 10.35
CA GLY A 505 -13.78 3.50 11.81
C GLY A 505 -14.12 4.87 12.45
N ASP A 506 -13.51 5.21 13.54
CA ASP A 506 -13.54 6.57 14.09
C ASP A 506 -12.49 7.47 13.43
N PHE A 507 -12.44 7.45 12.08
CA PHE A 507 -11.51 8.30 11.35
C PHE A 507 -11.82 9.77 11.59
N VAL A 508 -10.93 10.39 12.32
CA VAL A 508 -10.95 11.80 12.61
C VAL A 508 -9.72 12.41 11.95
N PRO A 509 -9.86 13.04 10.77
CA PRO A 509 -8.71 13.64 10.09
C PRO A 509 -8.07 14.79 10.89
N PHE A 510 -8.77 15.32 11.90
CA PHE A 510 -8.26 16.39 12.77
C PHE A 510 -8.81 16.21 14.18
N THR A 511 -7.92 16.24 15.19
CA THR A 511 -8.31 15.97 16.60
C THR A 511 -8.98 17.13 17.32
N ASP A 512 -8.95 18.35 16.79
CA ASP A 512 -9.30 19.48 17.66
C ASP A 512 -10.53 20.23 17.24
N VAL A 513 -11.07 20.54 16.33
CA VAL A 513 -12.31 21.31 16.09
C VAL A 513 -12.83 21.04 14.69
N GLY A 514 -13.84 20.24 14.60
CA GLY A 514 -14.43 19.91 13.32
C GLY A 514 -14.10 18.49 12.84
N THR A 515 -14.14 17.56 13.78
CA THR A 515 -14.02 16.10 13.50
C THR A 515 -14.95 15.69 12.39
N ILE A 516 -14.40 15.15 11.32
CA ILE A 516 -15.18 14.47 10.29
C ILE A 516 -15.41 13.04 10.77
N SER A 517 -16.56 12.78 11.35
CA SER A 517 -16.90 11.48 11.94
C SER A 517 -17.42 10.46 10.94
N GLN A 518 -17.74 10.89 9.72
CA GLN A 518 -18.37 10.01 8.71
C GLN A 518 -17.96 10.39 7.30
N SER A 519 -17.88 9.39 6.45
CA SER A 519 -17.74 9.53 5.00
C SER A 519 -18.80 8.70 4.28
N VAL A 520 -19.06 9.02 3.03
CA VAL A 520 -19.90 8.23 2.14
C VAL A 520 -18.99 7.54 1.14
N ALA A 521 -19.14 6.23 0.97
CA ALA A 521 -18.52 5.49 -0.11
C ALA A 521 -19.45 5.46 -1.32
N PHE A 522 -18.88 5.70 -2.48
CA PHE A 522 -19.53 5.47 -3.76
C PHE A 522 -18.86 4.26 -4.41
N ASN A 523 -19.67 3.28 -4.79
CA ASN A 523 -19.24 2.10 -5.54
C ASN A 523 -19.75 2.22 -6.97
N ALA A 524 -18.85 2.34 -7.91
CA ALA A 524 -19.21 2.48 -9.32
C ALA A 524 -19.96 1.26 -9.88
N ALA A 525 -19.71 0.06 -9.33
CA ALA A 525 -20.42 -1.16 -9.78
C ALA A 525 -21.88 -1.20 -9.33
N ASP A 526 -22.21 -0.50 -8.25
CA ASP A 526 -23.59 -0.37 -7.73
C ASP A 526 -24.29 0.90 -8.26
N GLU A 527 -23.59 1.69 -9.10
CA GLU A 527 -24.06 2.96 -9.67
C GLU A 527 -24.46 3.98 -8.60
N ASP A 528 -23.64 4.05 -7.52
CA ASP A 528 -23.91 4.95 -6.40
C ASP A 528 -23.71 6.42 -6.78
N GLU A 529 -24.72 7.24 -6.47
CA GLU A 529 -24.68 8.69 -6.67
C GLU A 529 -25.56 9.41 -5.64
N LEU A 530 -25.25 10.67 -5.38
CA LEU A 530 -26.17 11.59 -4.69
C LEU A 530 -26.73 12.57 -5.69
N ARG A 531 -28.06 12.68 -5.69
CA ARG A 531 -28.79 13.50 -6.65
C ARG A 531 -29.74 14.44 -5.94
N ILE A 532 -29.63 15.74 -6.25
CA ILE A 532 -30.65 16.73 -5.89
C ILE A 532 -31.47 16.97 -7.13
N ALA A 533 -32.75 16.56 -7.09
CA ALA A 533 -33.69 16.78 -8.19
C ALA A 533 -33.80 18.27 -8.49
N SER A 534 -34.20 18.59 -9.73
CA SER A 534 -34.31 19.95 -10.29
C SER A 534 -35.32 20.90 -9.58
N SER A 535 -35.61 20.66 -8.32
CA SER A 535 -36.64 21.36 -7.53
C SER A 535 -36.12 22.58 -6.75
N VAL A 536 -34.85 22.94 -6.89
CA VAL A 536 -34.35 24.22 -6.36
C VAL A 536 -35.07 25.34 -7.11
N SER A 537 -35.94 26.05 -6.41
CA SER A 537 -36.90 26.97 -7.05
C SER A 537 -36.31 28.34 -7.38
N THR A 538 -35.15 28.67 -6.87
CA THR A 538 -34.53 30.00 -7.05
C THR A 538 -33.05 29.88 -7.33
N ASN A 539 -32.54 30.66 -8.30
CA ASN A 539 -31.11 30.80 -8.50
C ASN A 539 -30.47 31.47 -7.30
N PRO A 540 -29.18 31.12 -6.95
CA PRO A 540 -28.41 31.92 -6.04
C PRO A 540 -28.23 33.34 -6.57
N THR A 541 -27.83 34.27 -5.69
CA THR A 541 -27.63 35.67 -6.04
C THR A 541 -26.64 35.85 -7.21
N ASN A 542 -25.63 34.95 -7.29
CA ASN A 542 -24.67 34.95 -8.38
C ASN A 542 -24.23 33.51 -8.70
N VAL A 543 -24.62 33.00 -9.86
CA VAL A 543 -24.23 31.65 -10.32
C VAL A 543 -22.78 31.52 -10.78
N GLN A 544 -22.10 32.62 -11.03
CA GLN A 544 -20.69 32.67 -11.48
C GLN A 544 -19.69 32.70 -10.31
N LYS A 545 -20.18 32.79 -9.08
CA LYS A 545 -19.36 32.85 -7.87
C LYS A 545 -19.74 31.73 -6.95
N LYS A 546 -18.82 30.81 -6.72
CA LYS A 546 -19.04 29.65 -5.84
C LYS A 546 -17.72 29.04 -5.40
N THR A 547 -17.78 28.31 -4.32
CA THR A 547 -16.66 27.48 -3.84
C THR A 547 -17.18 26.10 -3.50
N VAL A 548 -16.50 25.07 -3.98
CA VAL A 548 -16.74 23.67 -3.63
C VAL A 548 -15.53 23.18 -2.85
N SER A 549 -15.77 22.53 -1.72
CA SER A 549 -14.75 21.94 -0.86
C SER A 549 -15.18 20.54 -0.47
N CYS A 550 -14.29 19.58 -0.54
CA CYS A 550 -14.55 18.21 -0.11
C CYS A 550 -13.25 17.45 0.17
N TRP A 551 -13.35 16.43 1.02
CA TRP A 551 -12.34 15.42 1.18
C TRP A 551 -12.68 14.23 0.29
N LEU A 552 -11.70 13.73 -0.44
CA LEU A 552 -11.83 12.64 -1.39
C LEU A 552 -10.78 11.57 -1.09
N LYS A 553 -11.18 10.31 -1.16
CA LYS A 553 -10.25 9.19 -1.16
C LYS A 553 -10.65 8.23 -2.28
N PRO A 554 -9.90 8.22 -3.40
CA PRO A 554 -10.19 7.31 -4.49
C PRO A 554 -9.93 5.85 -4.08
N LEU A 555 -10.70 4.91 -4.61
CA LEU A 555 -10.46 3.48 -4.48
C LEU A 555 -9.74 2.92 -5.70
N GLU A 556 -9.91 3.57 -6.86
CA GLU A 556 -9.21 3.28 -8.10
C GLU A 556 -9.16 4.52 -8.99
N ALA A 557 -8.17 4.58 -9.88
CA ALA A 557 -8.13 5.61 -10.93
C ALA A 557 -9.08 5.23 -12.08
N ARG A 558 -10.03 6.11 -12.38
CA ARG A 558 -10.99 5.93 -13.49
C ARG A 558 -11.07 7.19 -14.35
N GLU A 559 -11.63 7.08 -15.53
CA GLU A 559 -12.03 8.26 -16.31
C GLU A 559 -13.27 8.91 -15.71
N ASN A 560 -13.28 10.25 -15.71
CA ASN A 560 -14.45 11.06 -15.37
C ASN A 560 -15.02 10.91 -13.95
N TRP A 561 -14.17 10.90 -12.95
CA TRP A 561 -14.64 10.92 -11.55
C TRP A 561 -15.32 12.23 -11.20
N ILE A 562 -16.62 12.24 -11.14
CA ILE A 562 -17.36 13.46 -10.88
C ILE A 562 -17.37 13.77 -9.40
N ILE A 563 -16.72 14.86 -9.00
CA ILE A 563 -16.81 15.44 -7.66
C ILE A 563 -18.19 16.10 -7.50
N VAL A 564 -18.55 16.93 -8.46
CA VAL A 564 -19.90 17.48 -8.61
C VAL A 564 -20.10 17.90 -10.05
N GLY A 565 -21.28 17.68 -10.59
CA GLY A 565 -21.60 18.05 -11.94
C GLY A 565 -23.06 18.34 -12.18
N ASN A 566 -23.32 18.99 -13.28
CA ASN A 566 -24.65 19.29 -13.79
C ASN A 566 -24.63 19.54 -15.29
N GLY A 567 -25.75 19.26 -15.97
CA GLY A 567 -26.00 19.61 -17.36
C GLY A 567 -25.70 18.51 -18.35
N GLY A 568 -26.05 18.74 -19.62
CA GLY A 568 -25.94 17.83 -20.76
C GLY A 568 -24.65 18.05 -21.57
N SER A 569 -24.51 17.27 -22.68
CA SER A 569 -23.33 17.27 -23.56
C SER A 569 -22.86 18.62 -24.05
N ASP A 570 -23.80 19.52 -24.32
CA ASP A 570 -23.53 20.83 -24.90
C ASP A 570 -23.61 21.98 -23.90
N ASN A 571 -24.15 21.70 -22.72
CA ASN A 571 -24.36 22.69 -21.66
C ASN A 571 -24.12 22.04 -20.30
N SER A 572 -22.91 22.14 -19.77
CA SER A 572 -22.54 21.47 -18.53
C SER A 572 -21.55 22.28 -17.70
N GLU A 573 -21.54 22.02 -16.40
CA GLU A 573 -20.51 22.47 -15.50
C GLU A 573 -20.15 21.31 -14.57
N ARG A 574 -18.85 21.04 -14.41
CA ARG A 574 -18.39 19.91 -13.61
C ARG A 574 -17.03 20.16 -12.99
N ILE A 575 -16.84 19.58 -11.80
CA ILE A 575 -15.55 19.40 -11.15
C ILE A 575 -15.34 17.89 -11.09
N TYR A 576 -14.20 17.41 -11.60
CA TYR A 576 -13.98 15.97 -11.77
C TYR A 576 -12.51 15.62 -11.80
N GLY A 577 -12.20 14.32 -11.66
CA GLY A 577 -10.86 13.77 -11.87
C GLY A 577 -10.78 13.01 -13.18
N ASP A 578 -9.59 12.86 -13.74
CA ASP A 578 -9.35 12.00 -14.92
C ASP A 578 -8.70 10.65 -14.51
N SER A 579 -8.52 9.77 -15.47
CA SER A 579 -7.91 8.45 -15.29
C SER A 579 -6.48 8.50 -14.72
N THR A 580 -5.85 9.65 -14.75
CA THR A 580 -4.52 9.88 -14.17
C THR A 580 -4.57 10.53 -12.79
N GLY A 581 -5.77 10.82 -12.26
CA GLY A 581 -5.96 11.44 -10.94
C GLY A 581 -5.76 12.95 -10.90
N ARG A 582 -5.75 13.64 -12.04
CA ARG A 582 -5.68 15.10 -12.10
C ARG A 582 -7.05 15.70 -11.81
N ILE A 583 -7.09 16.82 -11.14
CA ILE A 583 -8.31 17.55 -10.80
C ILE A 583 -8.63 18.54 -11.91
N GLN A 584 -9.86 18.54 -12.37
CA GLN A 584 -10.33 19.35 -13.48
C GLN A 584 -11.59 20.12 -13.12
N TYR A 585 -11.67 21.35 -13.63
CA TYR A 585 -12.90 22.12 -13.74
C TYR A 585 -13.22 22.32 -15.22
N MET A 586 -14.44 22.04 -15.61
CA MET A 586 -14.92 22.31 -16.95
C MET A 586 -16.30 22.97 -16.89
N THR A 587 -16.50 23.95 -17.72
CA THR A 587 -17.85 24.46 -18.05
C THR A 587 -17.99 24.64 -19.55
N ARG A 588 -19.15 24.29 -20.04
CA ARG A 588 -19.51 24.38 -21.48
C ARG A 588 -20.80 25.11 -21.65
N ASP A 589 -20.85 26.02 -22.62
CA ASP A 589 -21.97 26.82 -23.03
C ASP A 589 -22.02 26.86 -24.58
N GLY A 590 -22.70 25.88 -25.18
CA GLY A 590 -22.65 25.66 -26.60
C GLY A 590 -21.21 25.49 -27.10
N ASP A 591 -20.78 26.41 -27.97
CA ASP A 591 -19.43 26.42 -28.53
C ASP A 591 -18.35 27.00 -27.57
N LEU A 592 -18.77 27.60 -26.45
CA LEU A 592 -17.86 28.15 -25.46
C LEU A 592 -17.49 27.11 -24.43
N GLU A 593 -16.23 26.75 -24.36
CA GLU A 593 -15.70 25.83 -23.37
C GLU A 593 -14.62 26.49 -22.52
N ALA A 594 -14.69 26.31 -21.19
CA ALA A 594 -13.62 26.61 -20.27
C ALA A 594 -13.13 25.32 -19.62
N HIS A 595 -11.81 25.15 -19.56
CA HIS A 595 -11.17 23.97 -19.02
C HIS A 595 -9.93 24.37 -18.25
N VAL A 596 -9.90 24.02 -16.97
CA VAL A 596 -8.75 24.23 -16.06
C VAL A 596 -8.41 22.88 -15.42
N MET A 597 -7.16 22.45 -15.57
CA MET A 597 -6.72 21.14 -15.14
C MET A 597 -5.36 21.23 -14.43
N THR A 598 -5.21 20.54 -13.31
CA THR A 598 -3.92 20.42 -12.62
C THR A 598 -2.94 19.59 -13.42
N THR A 599 -1.64 19.90 -13.29
CA THR A 599 -0.57 19.05 -13.83
C THR A 599 -0.36 17.82 -12.93
N GLY A 600 -0.48 17.99 -11.60
CA GLY A 600 -0.30 16.92 -10.62
C GLY A 600 -1.49 15.94 -10.57
N SER A 601 -1.18 14.66 -10.40
CA SER A 601 -2.12 13.54 -10.28
C SER A 601 -2.46 13.28 -8.81
N PHE A 602 -3.17 14.20 -8.17
CA PHE A 602 -3.44 14.18 -6.73
C PHE A 602 -4.39 13.06 -6.27
N LEU A 603 -5.26 12.59 -7.17
CA LEU A 603 -6.23 11.54 -6.90
C LEU A 603 -5.79 10.17 -7.48
N ALA A 604 -4.49 9.99 -7.70
CA ALA A 604 -3.94 8.76 -8.23
C ALA A 604 -3.63 7.70 -7.14
N ASP A 605 -3.51 8.13 -5.88
CA ASP A 605 -3.18 7.25 -4.76
C ASP A 605 -4.46 6.85 -3.99
N PRO A 606 -4.88 5.56 -4.05
CA PRO A 606 -6.08 5.10 -3.37
C PRO A 606 -5.94 5.03 -1.84
N SER A 607 -4.75 5.22 -1.32
CA SER A 607 -4.51 5.17 0.13
C SER A 607 -4.68 6.51 0.83
N GLN A 608 -4.73 7.63 0.08
CA GLN A 608 -4.75 8.97 0.65
C GLN A 608 -6.12 9.62 0.63
N TRP A 609 -6.40 10.35 1.71
CA TRP A 609 -7.40 11.41 1.68
C TRP A 609 -6.77 12.68 1.11
N VAL A 610 -7.49 13.30 0.19
CA VAL A 610 -7.09 14.53 -0.47
C VAL A 610 -8.15 15.58 -0.26
N HIS A 611 -7.79 16.71 0.34
CA HIS A 611 -8.68 17.86 0.43
C HIS A 611 -8.64 18.67 -0.85
N VAL A 612 -9.78 18.85 -1.49
CA VAL A 612 -9.91 19.61 -2.73
C VAL A 612 -10.82 20.81 -2.51
N VAL A 613 -10.33 21.99 -2.90
CA VAL A 613 -11.15 23.20 -2.97
C VAL A 613 -11.06 23.77 -4.37
N VAL A 614 -12.22 24.02 -4.98
CA VAL A 614 -12.32 24.74 -6.25
C VAL A 614 -13.13 25.99 -6.02
N ALA A 615 -12.47 27.13 -6.11
CA ALA A 615 -13.09 28.45 -5.95
C ALA A 615 -13.22 29.14 -7.32
N LEU A 616 -14.42 29.57 -7.64
CA LEU A 616 -14.81 30.17 -8.90
C LEU A 616 -15.30 31.60 -8.67
N ASP A 617 -14.78 32.54 -9.42
CA ASP A 617 -15.31 33.90 -9.54
C ASP A 617 -14.93 34.46 -10.92
N TYR A 618 -15.88 34.39 -11.85
CA TYR A 618 -15.68 34.93 -13.20
C TYR A 618 -16.69 36.03 -13.57
N THR A 619 -17.27 36.65 -12.54
CA THR A 619 -18.27 37.71 -12.71
C THR A 619 -17.80 38.87 -13.57
N ASP A 620 -16.54 39.27 -13.41
CA ASP A 620 -15.94 40.39 -14.11
C ASP A 620 -14.91 39.96 -15.16
N ASN A 621 -14.77 38.65 -15.41
CA ASN A 621 -13.74 38.15 -16.31
C ASN A 621 -14.19 38.25 -17.78
N THR A 622 -13.43 39.02 -18.57
CA THR A 622 -13.62 39.14 -20.03
C THR A 622 -12.59 38.38 -20.84
N SER A 623 -11.58 37.78 -20.19
CA SER A 623 -10.47 37.08 -20.84
C SER A 623 -10.33 35.64 -20.42
N ARG A 624 -10.25 34.71 -21.38
CA ARG A 624 -10.02 33.29 -21.13
C ARG A 624 -8.62 32.96 -20.58
N ALA A 625 -7.75 33.96 -20.42
CA ALA A 625 -6.39 33.80 -19.88
C ALA A 625 -6.29 34.22 -18.41
N SER A 626 -7.36 34.61 -17.73
CA SER A 626 -7.32 35.11 -16.36
C SER A 626 -7.28 34.01 -15.31
N ALA A 627 -6.13 33.73 -14.77
CA ALA A 627 -5.86 32.68 -13.79
C ALA A 627 -6.53 32.87 -12.40
N ASP A 628 -7.12 34.04 -12.14
CA ASP A 628 -7.79 34.30 -10.86
C ASP A 628 -9.27 33.89 -10.82
N THR A 629 -9.83 33.51 -11.95
CA THR A 629 -11.24 33.14 -12.09
C THR A 629 -11.55 31.72 -11.60
N VAL A 630 -10.58 30.81 -11.70
CA VAL A 630 -10.68 29.44 -11.19
C VAL A 630 -9.43 29.16 -10.38
N LYS A 631 -9.62 28.86 -9.10
CA LYS A 631 -8.50 28.52 -8.20
C LYS A 631 -8.74 27.11 -7.66
N ILE A 632 -7.81 26.22 -7.94
CA ILE A 632 -7.82 24.87 -7.43
C ILE A 632 -6.78 24.79 -6.30
N TYR A 633 -7.21 24.32 -5.13
CA TYR A 633 -6.35 24.05 -3.99
C TYR A 633 -6.39 22.56 -3.69
N VAL A 634 -5.24 22.00 -3.40
CA VAL A 634 -5.10 20.61 -2.97
C VAL A 634 -4.32 20.59 -1.66
N ASN A 635 -4.92 20.01 -0.64
CA ASN A 635 -4.36 19.98 0.72
C ASN A 635 -3.90 21.39 1.19
N GLY A 636 -4.73 22.40 0.92
CA GLY A 636 -4.47 23.80 1.28
C GLY A 636 -3.52 24.55 0.34
N VAL A 637 -2.87 23.89 -0.60
CA VAL A 637 -1.90 24.51 -1.52
C VAL A 637 -2.57 24.87 -2.84
N ARG A 638 -2.50 26.16 -3.22
CA ARG A 638 -3.00 26.61 -4.54
C ARG A 638 -2.16 25.99 -5.66
N GLN A 639 -2.85 25.37 -6.63
CA GLN A 639 -2.22 24.81 -7.82
C GLN A 639 -2.05 25.93 -8.87
N THR A 640 -0.81 26.21 -9.21
CA THR A 640 -0.43 27.24 -10.19
C THR A 640 0.20 26.63 -11.45
N ASP A 641 0.67 25.39 -11.36
CA ASP A 641 1.12 24.60 -12.50
C ASP A 641 -0.08 23.83 -13.05
N LEU A 642 -0.57 24.24 -14.21
CA LEU A 642 -1.81 23.78 -14.81
C LEU A 642 -1.56 23.25 -16.22
N ALA A 643 -2.10 22.07 -16.51
CA ALA A 643 -2.01 21.42 -17.82
C ALA A 643 -3.03 21.97 -18.83
N ALA A 644 -4.13 22.55 -18.35
CA ALA A 644 -5.08 23.28 -19.16
C ALA A 644 -5.48 24.60 -18.48
N THR A 645 -5.56 25.67 -19.23
CA THR A 645 -5.72 27.06 -18.72
C THR A 645 -6.70 27.89 -19.52
N THR A 646 -7.79 27.30 -19.98
CA THR A 646 -8.89 28.06 -20.63
C THR A 646 -9.92 28.42 -19.57
N TYR A 647 -9.95 29.69 -19.15
CA TYR A 647 -10.80 30.13 -18.05
C TYR A 647 -12.20 30.57 -18.50
N PRO A 648 -13.23 30.45 -17.62
CA PRO A 648 -14.57 30.94 -17.93
C PRO A 648 -14.62 32.46 -18.01
N VAL A 649 -15.53 32.99 -18.78
CA VAL A 649 -15.76 34.43 -18.98
C VAL A 649 -17.19 34.82 -18.58
N ASN A 650 -17.42 36.10 -18.29
CA ASN A 650 -18.67 36.60 -17.73
C ASN A 650 -19.90 36.42 -18.66
N ASN A 651 -19.71 36.28 -19.96
CA ASN A 651 -20.82 35.99 -20.88
C ASN A 651 -21.29 34.52 -20.82
N MET A 652 -20.62 33.64 -20.07
CA MET A 652 -21.09 32.29 -19.74
C MET A 652 -22.07 32.28 -18.55
N ASN A 653 -22.57 33.42 -18.11
CA ASN A 653 -23.41 33.57 -16.93
C ASN A 653 -24.71 32.74 -17.00
N ALA A 654 -25.35 32.70 -18.16
CA ALA A 654 -26.61 31.95 -18.32
C ALA A 654 -26.43 30.44 -18.16
N GLN A 655 -25.18 29.98 -18.25
CA GLN A 655 -24.80 28.59 -18.35
C GLN A 655 -23.90 28.09 -17.18
N ALA A 656 -23.88 28.81 -16.07
CA ALA A 656 -23.31 28.28 -14.83
C ALA A 656 -24.28 27.30 -14.19
N TYR A 657 -24.04 26.01 -14.34
CA TYR A 657 -25.04 24.96 -14.06
C TYR A 657 -24.97 24.43 -12.62
N ILE A 658 -23.80 24.36 -12.01
CA ILE A 658 -23.70 23.95 -10.60
C ILE A 658 -24.39 25.00 -9.73
N ASN A 659 -25.31 24.57 -8.88
CA ASN A 659 -26.15 25.40 -8.01
C ASN A 659 -27.11 26.34 -8.77
N LYS A 660 -27.60 25.94 -9.92
CA LYS A 660 -28.58 26.68 -10.70
C LYS A 660 -30.00 26.14 -10.47
N ALA A 661 -31.00 27.04 -10.39
CA ALA A 661 -32.39 26.64 -10.27
C ALA A 661 -32.86 25.79 -11.46
N SER A 662 -33.75 24.86 -11.20
CA SER A 662 -34.35 23.96 -12.20
C SER A 662 -33.34 23.08 -12.93
N THR A 663 -32.14 22.88 -12.32
CA THR A 663 -31.15 21.96 -12.84
C THR A 663 -30.81 20.90 -11.78
N GLU A 664 -30.62 19.67 -12.20
CA GLU A 664 -30.24 18.58 -11.34
C GLU A 664 -28.77 18.70 -10.97
N GLN A 665 -28.43 18.43 -9.70
CA GLN A 665 -27.05 18.38 -9.21
C GLN A 665 -26.70 16.93 -8.89
N ILE A 666 -25.54 16.46 -9.32
CA ILE A 666 -25.11 15.09 -9.13
C ILE A 666 -23.71 15.09 -8.52
N ILE A 667 -23.52 14.26 -7.49
CA ILE A 667 -22.23 13.94 -6.88
C ILE A 667 -22.00 12.46 -7.11
N GLY A 668 -20.82 12.09 -7.58
CA GLY A 668 -20.41 10.69 -7.77
C GLY A 668 -20.69 10.13 -9.16
N CYS A 669 -21.43 10.80 -10.02
CA CYS A 669 -21.73 10.33 -11.38
C CYS A 669 -21.63 11.46 -12.42
N HIS A 670 -21.33 11.09 -13.65
CA HIS A 670 -21.39 12.03 -14.79
C HIS A 670 -22.85 12.37 -15.14
N PRO A 671 -23.21 13.63 -15.28
CA PRO A 671 -24.62 14.03 -15.47
C PRO A 671 -25.28 13.54 -16.75
N ASP A 672 -24.53 13.20 -17.79
CA ASP A 672 -25.05 12.75 -19.09
C ASP A 672 -24.93 11.25 -19.33
N PHE A 673 -24.08 10.58 -18.58
CA PHE A 673 -23.77 9.18 -18.76
C PHE A 673 -24.03 8.46 -17.44
N HIS A 674 -24.77 7.38 -17.49
CA HIS A 674 -25.16 6.61 -16.30
C HIS A 674 -24.69 5.15 -16.40
N ALA A 675 -23.62 4.89 -17.17
CA ALA A 675 -22.99 3.60 -17.15
C ALA A 675 -22.12 3.44 -15.88
N ALA A 676 -21.92 2.23 -15.42
CA ALA A 676 -21.05 1.97 -14.26
C ALA A 676 -19.64 2.57 -14.41
N SER A 677 -19.14 2.76 -15.65
CA SER A 677 -17.88 3.44 -15.95
C SER A 677 -17.87 4.94 -15.62
N ASP A 678 -19.04 5.55 -15.48
CA ASP A 678 -19.20 7.00 -15.30
C ASP A 678 -19.47 7.37 -13.84
N HIS A 679 -19.55 6.38 -12.95
CA HIS A 679 -19.73 6.55 -11.53
C HIS A 679 -18.37 6.57 -10.82
N ALA A 680 -18.28 7.35 -9.74
CA ALA A 680 -17.11 7.42 -8.90
C ALA A 680 -16.94 6.12 -8.09
N ASN A 681 -15.69 5.70 -7.90
CA ASN A 681 -15.32 4.64 -6.96
C ASN A 681 -14.41 5.25 -5.91
N MET A 682 -14.99 5.90 -4.90
CA MET A 682 -14.25 6.66 -3.89
C MET A 682 -15.07 6.98 -2.65
N TYR A 683 -14.37 7.41 -1.60
CA TYR A 683 -15.00 8.00 -0.41
C TYR A 683 -15.06 9.51 -0.54
N TYR A 684 -16.18 10.06 -0.09
CA TYR A 684 -16.41 11.50 0.07
C TYR A 684 -16.66 11.82 1.54
N ALA A 685 -16.02 12.86 2.03
CA ALA A 685 -16.29 13.40 3.34
C ALA A 685 -16.36 14.93 3.28
N GLU A 686 -17.18 15.52 4.16
CA GLU A 686 -17.30 16.96 4.33
C GLU A 686 -17.47 17.73 3.00
N TYR A 687 -18.42 17.27 2.18
CA TYR A 687 -18.76 18.00 0.95
C TYR A 687 -19.46 19.31 1.32
N PHE A 688 -18.91 20.40 0.85
CA PHE A 688 -19.39 21.74 1.15
C PHE A 688 -19.40 22.60 -0.09
N MET A 689 -20.50 23.33 -0.31
CA MET A 689 -20.63 24.30 -1.40
C MET A 689 -21.22 25.60 -0.90
N VAL A 690 -20.56 26.72 -1.23
CA VAL A 690 -21.00 28.09 -0.91
C VAL A 690 -21.18 28.89 -2.16
#